data_29443a81911591c1c94d882b3bdcd653
#
_entry.id   29443a81911591c1c94d882b3bdcd653
#
_cell.length_a   1.000
_cell.length_b   1.000
_cell.length_c   1.000
_cell.angle_alpha   90.00
_cell.angle_beta   90.00
_cell.angle_gamma   90.00
#
_symmetry.space_group_name_H-M   'P 1'
#
loop_
_entity.id
_entity.type
_entity.pdbx_description
1 polymer ?
#
loop_
_entity_poly.entity_id
_entity_poly.type
_entity_poly.pdbx_seq_one_letter_code
_entity_poly.pdbx_strand_id
1 'polypeptide(L)'
;MSRLTDLLRQARLSDPQLGAALEEEVSALMKRRTFGLVFERHQPEAVELPHQRPRRGSKVRILPIRGVTEKGDPKLWRVTKIEGMSAHLTELNTKNPNTQEVPIEDLVVVAEFQDAIYPGLTETGRVEHGGEKPCHTVINGENFHVLEMLTYTHRNKIDAIYIDPPYNTGARDWKYNNDYVESDDDYRHSKWLSFMEKRLLLARELLNPADSVLIVTIDEKEYLRLGLLLEQIFPEGSIEMVTSVISAKGVARFGQFSRVEEYIYTVRFGVQEVGTSESNMLDDSRSASAQVGKPISWLGLRRREPTARRGARPKQFYPVYVDEGTGYIHSVGEYITDEVDRRTVPHPMGTFAVWPLLPDGTEGLWGITPETAKRYLSEGYLRARNYKPAKKYVAVQYLPSGTVSAIESGEAEIIGRDEDGAVLAEYKSAKGVIPKRVWNMTSHNAETGGTKLLSALLGRRFPFPKSLYAVEDTLRFFVKDKPEAIILDFFAGSGTTAHAVMRLNKQDGGRRQCISVTNNEVSADEQVKLRKRGLRPADSEWEDLGICDYITKPRIQAAITGRNPQGEPIKGDYKFTDEFSMAEGFEESALFFTLTYESPLAVKHNRAFVKIAPILWLRAGARGRIINSLGSRGWEIAESYAVLENISDAEAFFEELSQRDGVGTVYVVTDDDAAYQMVARELPERTDAVRLYESYLQNFEINQGMML
;
A
#
# COMPACT_ATOMS: atom_id res chain seq x y z
N MET A 1 12.04 -34.90 -2.47
CA MET A 1 10.65 -34.43 -2.63
C MET A 1 10.54 -33.09 -1.96
N SER A 2 9.75 -32.14 -2.48
CA SER A 2 9.66 -30.80 -1.86
C SER A 2 8.84 -30.86 -0.57
N ARG A 3 9.13 -29.97 0.38
CA ARG A 3 8.35 -29.81 1.63
C ARG A 3 6.84 -29.67 1.36
N LEU A 4 6.49 -29.02 0.25
CA LEU A 4 5.09 -28.86 -0.19
C LEU A 4 4.43 -30.20 -0.49
N THR A 5 5.10 -31.09 -1.21
CA THR A 5 4.59 -32.43 -1.55
C THR A 5 4.33 -33.27 -0.30
N ASP A 6 5.18 -33.13 0.73
CA ASP A 6 5.01 -33.82 2.00
C ASP A 6 3.84 -33.25 2.81
N LEU A 7 3.65 -31.92 2.80
CA LEU A 7 2.51 -31.27 3.46
C LEU A 7 1.17 -31.63 2.79
N LEU A 8 1.10 -31.65 1.47
CA LEU A 8 -0.09 -32.09 0.72
C LEU A 8 -0.44 -33.55 1.04
N ARG A 9 0.57 -34.42 1.13
CA ARG A 9 0.38 -35.82 1.53
C ARG A 9 -0.14 -35.95 2.96
N GLN A 10 0.37 -35.15 3.90
CA GLN A 10 -0.11 -35.12 5.29
C GLN A 10 -1.54 -34.60 5.37
N ALA A 11 -1.88 -33.52 4.65
CA ALA A 11 -3.24 -33.00 4.59
C ALA A 11 -4.22 -34.06 4.06
N ARG A 12 -3.84 -34.79 3.01
CA ARG A 12 -4.65 -35.88 2.42
C ARG A 12 -4.85 -37.07 3.34
N LEU A 13 -3.87 -37.35 4.22
CA LEU A 13 -3.98 -38.39 5.23
C LEU A 13 -4.86 -37.99 6.41
N SER A 14 -4.86 -36.70 6.76
CA SER A 14 -5.65 -36.15 7.88
C SER A 14 -7.09 -35.87 7.49
N ASP A 15 -7.32 -35.30 6.29
CA ASP A 15 -8.63 -35.02 5.69
C ASP A 15 -8.56 -35.20 4.17
N PRO A 16 -9.12 -36.30 3.62
CA PRO A 16 -9.05 -36.58 2.19
C PRO A 16 -9.73 -35.52 1.29
N GLN A 17 -10.79 -34.87 1.76
CA GLN A 17 -11.49 -33.81 0.98
C GLN A 17 -10.68 -32.53 0.96
N LEU A 18 -10.20 -32.08 2.11
CA LEU A 18 -9.32 -30.92 2.22
C LEU A 18 -8.00 -31.14 1.46
N GLY A 19 -7.41 -32.35 1.57
CA GLY A 19 -6.19 -32.69 0.86
C GLY A 19 -6.36 -32.65 -0.66
N ALA A 20 -7.49 -33.14 -1.19
CA ALA A 20 -7.79 -33.08 -2.61
C ALA A 20 -8.01 -31.64 -3.11
N ALA A 21 -8.76 -30.82 -2.36
CA ALA A 21 -8.98 -29.42 -2.69
C ALA A 21 -7.66 -28.60 -2.68
N LEU A 22 -6.80 -28.82 -1.67
CA LEU A 22 -5.48 -28.20 -1.62
C LEU A 22 -4.56 -28.65 -2.77
N GLU A 23 -4.62 -29.92 -3.18
CA GLU A 23 -3.85 -30.46 -4.30
C GLU A 23 -4.31 -29.86 -5.64
N GLU A 24 -5.62 -29.63 -5.81
CA GLU A 24 -6.22 -28.98 -6.97
C GLU A 24 -5.79 -27.49 -7.05
N GLU A 25 -5.90 -26.76 -5.96
CA GLU A 25 -5.48 -25.35 -5.89
C GLU A 25 -3.97 -25.18 -6.10
N VAL A 26 -3.13 -26.02 -5.45
CA VAL A 26 -1.68 -26.02 -5.67
C VAL A 26 -1.34 -26.40 -7.11
N SER A 27 -2.05 -27.35 -7.71
CA SER A 27 -1.87 -27.71 -9.13
C SER A 27 -2.26 -26.56 -10.06
N ALA A 28 -3.34 -25.82 -9.74
CA ALA A 28 -3.75 -24.63 -10.47
C ALA A 28 -2.71 -23.49 -10.33
N LEU A 29 -2.17 -23.27 -9.13
CA LEU A 29 -1.07 -22.34 -8.88
C LEU A 29 0.22 -22.73 -9.62
N MET A 30 0.57 -24.02 -9.64
CA MET A 30 1.74 -24.53 -10.35
C MET A 30 1.59 -24.43 -11.88
N LYS A 31 0.39 -24.60 -12.43
CA LYS A 31 0.12 -24.41 -13.86
C LYS A 31 0.26 -22.95 -14.30
N ARG A 32 0.02 -21.99 -13.42
CA ARG A 32 0.28 -20.55 -13.68
C ARG A 32 1.77 -20.21 -13.77
N ARG A 33 2.67 -21.08 -13.32
CA ARG A 33 4.14 -20.92 -13.35
C ARG A 33 4.83 -21.50 -14.59
N THR A 34 4.12 -21.74 -15.68
CA THR A 34 4.73 -22.31 -16.91
C THR A 34 5.68 -21.34 -17.63
N PHE A 35 5.70 -20.05 -17.22
CA PHE A 35 6.61 -19.05 -17.75
C PHE A 35 7.27 -18.30 -16.58
N GLY A 36 8.54 -18.57 -16.30
CA GLY A 36 9.34 -17.86 -15.29
C GLY A 36 10.13 -16.74 -15.92
N LEU A 37 10.22 -15.61 -15.23
CA LEU A 37 11.17 -14.55 -15.57
C LEU A 37 12.59 -15.03 -15.23
N VAL A 38 13.44 -15.16 -16.25
CA VAL A 38 14.85 -15.53 -16.08
C VAL A 38 15.72 -14.29 -16.30
N PHE A 39 16.50 -13.93 -15.30
CA PHE A 39 17.47 -12.84 -15.38
C PHE A 39 18.73 -13.21 -14.59
N GLU A 40 19.83 -12.56 -14.93
CA GLU A 40 21.11 -12.80 -14.29
C GLU A 40 21.12 -12.17 -12.89
N ARG A 41 21.43 -12.97 -11.86
CA ARG A 41 21.62 -12.49 -10.50
C ARG A 41 23.04 -12.01 -10.35
N HIS A 42 23.20 -10.71 -10.33
CA HIS A 42 24.49 -10.04 -10.17
C HIS A 42 25.02 -10.17 -8.74
N GLN A 43 26.30 -9.80 -8.57
CA GLN A 43 26.96 -9.79 -7.27
C GLN A 43 26.11 -9.05 -6.21
N PRO A 44 26.28 -9.42 -4.92
CA PRO A 44 25.50 -8.79 -3.85
C PRO A 44 25.63 -7.27 -3.90
N GLU A 45 24.51 -6.58 -3.78
CA GLU A 45 24.53 -5.15 -3.54
C GLU A 45 25.29 -4.88 -2.24
N ALA A 46 26.06 -3.81 -2.24
CA ALA A 46 26.81 -3.36 -1.10
C ALA A 46 26.49 -1.89 -0.84
N VAL A 47 26.31 -1.54 0.42
CA VAL A 47 25.95 -0.20 0.86
C VAL A 47 27.11 0.40 1.67
N GLU A 48 27.46 1.64 1.36
CA GLU A 48 28.38 2.42 2.16
C GLU A 48 27.67 2.98 3.39
N LEU A 49 28.32 2.84 4.54
CA LEU A 49 27.82 3.28 5.84
C LEU A 49 28.71 4.40 6.38
N PRO A 50 28.59 5.63 5.88
CA PRO A 50 29.53 6.73 6.17
C PRO A 50 29.52 7.15 7.65
N HIS A 51 28.43 6.90 8.37
CA HIS A 51 28.32 7.20 9.81
C HIS A 51 28.84 6.08 10.72
N GLN A 52 29.23 4.92 10.15
CA GLN A 52 29.72 3.80 10.93
C GLN A 52 31.25 3.84 11.03
N ARG A 53 31.75 3.86 12.26
CA ARG A 53 33.19 3.85 12.49
C ARG A 53 33.79 2.46 12.15
N PRO A 54 34.84 2.39 11.33
CA PRO A 54 35.56 1.15 11.06
C PRO A 54 36.05 0.46 12.32
N ARG A 55 35.90 -0.87 12.40
CA ARG A 55 36.34 -1.74 13.49
C ARG A 55 37.15 -2.91 12.91
N ARG A 56 37.92 -3.59 13.75
CA ARG A 56 38.58 -4.83 13.33
C ARG A 56 37.55 -5.82 12.81
N GLY A 57 37.80 -6.34 11.59
CA GLY A 57 36.89 -7.24 10.89
C GLY A 57 35.93 -6.53 9.92
N SER A 58 35.75 -5.20 10.02
CA SER A 58 34.88 -4.45 9.10
C SER A 58 35.34 -4.58 7.66
N LYS A 59 34.37 -4.73 6.74
CA LYS A 59 34.60 -4.52 5.31
C LYS A 59 34.58 -3.01 5.06
N VAL A 60 35.53 -2.49 4.29
CA VAL A 60 35.65 -1.05 4.02
C VAL A 60 36.05 -0.80 2.56
N ARG A 61 35.73 0.39 2.08
CA ARG A 61 36.32 0.99 0.87
C ARG A 61 37.23 2.15 1.27
N ILE A 62 38.20 2.44 0.40
CA ILE A 62 39.07 3.59 0.56
C ILE A 62 38.42 4.74 -0.21
N LEU A 63 38.13 5.82 0.49
CA LEU A 63 37.56 7.03 -0.07
C LEU A 63 38.62 7.77 -0.95
N PRO A 64 38.16 8.44 -2.03
CA PRO A 64 39.07 9.28 -2.83
C PRO A 64 39.62 10.43 -1.97
N ILE A 65 40.77 10.96 -2.36
CA ILE A 65 41.40 12.11 -1.69
C ILE A 65 40.45 13.30 -1.71
N ARG A 66 40.37 14.06 -0.60
CA ARG A 66 39.51 15.25 -0.52
C ARG A 66 39.84 16.26 -1.61
N GLY A 67 38.79 16.78 -2.28
CA GLY A 67 38.96 17.71 -3.41
C GLY A 67 39.02 17.05 -4.79
N VAL A 68 39.10 15.72 -4.87
CA VAL A 68 39.09 14.95 -6.12
C VAL A 68 37.66 14.56 -6.47
N THR A 69 37.30 14.74 -7.74
CA THR A 69 35.92 14.41 -8.23
C THR A 69 35.82 13.02 -8.83
N GLU A 70 36.93 12.33 -9.03
CA GLU A 70 36.98 10.97 -9.54
C GLU A 70 36.39 9.99 -8.53
N LYS A 71 35.80 8.88 -9.03
CA LYS A 71 35.31 7.80 -8.18
C LYS A 71 36.49 7.14 -7.46
N GLY A 72 36.27 6.71 -6.22
CA GLY A 72 37.25 5.93 -5.46
C GLY A 72 37.51 4.54 -6.03
N ASP A 73 38.49 3.83 -5.51
CA ASP A 73 38.77 2.43 -5.85
C ASP A 73 37.56 1.55 -5.41
N PRO A 74 36.92 0.82 -6.32
CA PRO A 74 35.76 -0.04 -5.99
C PRO A 74 36.15 -1.26 -5.15
N LYS A 75 37.42 -1.51 -4.92
CA LYS A 75 37.91 -2.66 -4.16
C LYS A 75 37.40 -2.69 -2.73
N LEU A 76 37.08 -3.90 -2.26
CA LEU A 76 36.72 -4.15 -0.88
C LEU A 76 37.94 -4.60 -0.08
N TRP A 77 38.07 -4.05 1.12
CA TRP A 77 39.16 -4.34 2.05
C TRP A 77 38.61 -4.79 3.39
N ARG A 78 39.36 -5.62 4.11
CA ARG A 78 39.05 -6.00 5.49
C ARG A 78 40.01 -5.34 6.45
N VAL A 79 39.49 -4.70 7.48
CA VAL A 79 40.29 -4.15 8.57
C VAL A 79 40.81 -5.30 9.43
N THR A 80 42.15 -5.50 9.43
CA THR A 80 42.80 -6.56 10.22
C THR A 80 43.26 -6.05 11.58
N LYS A 81 43.74 -4.80 11.65
CA LYS A 81 44.20 -4.16 12.86
C LYS A 81 43.95 -2.65 12.81
N ILE A 82 43.75 -2.03 13.97
CA ILE A 82 43.68 -0.57 14.11
C ILE A 82 44.76 -0.14 15.10
N GLU A 83 45.55 0.84 14.70
CA GLU A 83 46.61 1.45 15.52
C GLU A 83 46.45 2.96 15.49
N GLY A 84 45.97 3.53 16.60
CA GLY A 84 45.72 4.97 16.71
C GLY A 84 44.70 5.46 15.71
N MET A 85 45.11 6.27 14.74
CA MET A 85 44.26 6.82 13.66
C MET A 85 44.39 6.08 12.32
N SER A 86 45.20 5.01 12.26
CA SER A 86 45.45 4.20 11.07
C SER A 86 44.84 2.81 11.19
N ALA A 87 44.42 2.25 10.05
CA ALA A 87 43.93 0.89 9.92
C ALA A 87 44.81 0.10 8.93
N HIS A 88 45.17 -1.12 9.32
CA HIS A 88 45.80 -2.09 8.42
C HIS A 88 44.70 -2.85 7.67
N LEU A 89 44.80 -2.86 6.35
CA LEU A 89 43.81 -3.41 5.44
C LEU A 89 44.36 -4.62 4.67
N THR A 90 43.51 -5.60 4.40
CA THR A 90 43.82 -6.72 3.50
C THR A 90 42.72 -6.76 2.43
N GLU A 91 43.15 -6.79 1.15
CA GLU A 91 42.25 -6.83 -0.01
C GLU A 91 41.38 -8.09 0.01
N LEU A 92 40.08 -7.94 -0.28
CA LEU A 92 39.12 -9.02 -0.39
C LEU A 92 38.90 -9.43 -1.86
N ASN A 93 38.35 -10.60 -2.07
CA ASN A 93 37.93 -11.11 -3.39
C ASN A 93 39.07 -11.26 -4.42
N THR A 94 40.29 -11.49 -3.97
CA THR A 94 41.45 -11.73 -4.82
C THR A 94 42.25 -12.94 -4.36
N LYS A 95 42.94 -13.63 -5.30
CA LYS A 95 43.81 -14.76 -4.99
C LYS A 95 45.12 -14.35 -4.31
N ASN A 96 45.59 -13.14 -4.57
CA ASN A 96 46.81 -12.56 -3.99
C ASN A 96 46.43 -11.24 -3.31
N PRO A 97 46.02 -11.24 -2.04
CA PRO A 97 45.58 -10.06 -1.34
C PRO A 97 46.69 -9.08 -1.08
N ASN A 98 46.51 -7.84 -1.48
CA ASN A 98 47.40 -6.75 -1.11
C ASN A 98 47.12 -6.33 0.33
N THR A 99 48.12 -5.75 0.98
CA THR A 99 47.97 -5.14 2.30
C THR A 99 48.44 -3.69 2.25
N GLN A 100 47.72 -2.82 2.95
CA GLN A 100 48.12 -1.40 3.06
C GLN A 100 47.65 -0.79 4.38
N GLU A 101 48.29 0.29 4.77
CA GLU A 101 47.87 1.10 5.92
C GLU A 101 47.22 2.38 5.44
N VAL A 102 46.05 2.71 5.98
CA VAL A 102 45.25 3.87 5.55
C VAL A 102 44.67 4.57 6.79
N PRO A 103 44.61 5.92 6.82
CA PRO A 103 43.93 6.66 7.88
C PRO A 103 42.46 6.24 7.99
N ILE A 104 41.94 6.11 9.21
CA ILE A 104 40.55 5.70 9.47
C ILE A 104 39.54 6.68 8.82
N GLU A 105 39.89 7.97 8.78
CA GLU A 105 39.06 9.02 8.17
C GLU A 105 38.92 8.89 6.64
N ASP A 106 39.79 8.15 5.99
CA ASP A 106 39.74 7.86 4.56
C ASP A 106 39.08 6.53 4.25
N LEU A 107 38.39 5.92 5.22
CA LEU A 107 37.66 4.66 5.09
C LEU A 107 36.20 4.87 5.26
N VAL A 108 35.40 4.18 4.44
CA VAL A 108 33.95 4.00 4.63
C VAL A 108 33.65 2.53 4.86
N VAL A 109 32.84 2.24 5.88
CA VAL A 109 32.37 0.86 6.14
C VAL A 109 31.39 0.47 5.05
N VAL A 110 31.47 -0.80 4.61
CA VAL A 110 30.59 -1.36 3.59
C VAL A 110 29.88 -2.58 4.17
N ALA A 111 28.55 -2.62 4.04
CA ALA A 111 27.73 -3.80 4.29
C ALA A 111 27.26 -4.40 2.98
N GLU A 112 27.53 -5.67 2.75
CA GLU A 112 26.89 -6.43 1.67
C GLU A 112 25.52 -6.94 2.17
N PHE A 113 24.51 -7.05 1.29
CA PHE A 113 23.15 -7.45 1.70
C PHE A 113 23.05 -8.88 2.26
N GLN A 114 24.06 -9.69 2.10
CA GLN A 114 24.18 -10.99 2.76
C GLN A 114 24.84 -10.95 4.13
N ASP A 115 25.36 -9.79 4.55
CA ASP A 115 25.96 -9.65 5.88
C ASP A 115 24.85 -9.53 6.94
N ALA A 116 25.06 -10.13 8.10
CA ALA A 116 24.19 -9.98 9.25
C ALA A 116 24.14 -8.52 9.71
N ILE A 117 22.95 -7.96 9.78
CA ILE A 117 22.75 -6.62 10.34
C ILE A 117 21.94 -6.70 11.64
N TYR A 118 22.25 -5.82 12.57
CA TYR A 118 21.49 -5.61 13.79
C TYR A 118 21.08 -4.13 13.84
N PRO A 119 19.90 -3.81 13.29
CA PRO A 119 19.49 -2.43 13.09
C PRO A 119 19.20 -1.72 14.42
N GLY A 120 19.54 -0.47 14.50
CA GLY A 120 19.10 0.47 15.52
C GLY A 120 18.55 1.72 14.86
N LEU A 121 17.85 2.54 15.62
CA LEU A 121 17.35 3.82 15.15
C LEU A 121 17.84 4.94 16.08
N THR A 122 18.24 6.06 15.49
CA THR A 122 18.54 7.30 16.22
C THR A 122 17.51 8.35 15.80
N GLU A 123 16.78 8.90 16.76
CA GLU A 123 15.89 10.02 16.51
C GLU A 123 16.70 11.25 16.09
N THR A 124 16.28 11.88 14.99
CA THR A 124 16.94 13.06 14.38
C THR A 124 16.03 14.28 14.36
N GLY A 125 14.78 14.15 14.81
CA GLY A 125 13.84 15.23 14.93
C GLY A 125 12.42 14.73 15.04
N ARG A 126 11.51 15.64 15.38
CA ARG A 126 10.07 15.37 15.50
C ARG A 126 9.25 16.62 15.23
N VAL A 127 7.99 16.40 14.91
CA VAL A 127 6.94 17.41 14.89
C VAL A 127 5.70 16.80 15.52
N GLU A 128 5.14 17.47 16.55
CA GLU A 128 4.03 16.95 17.33
C GLU A 128 2.86 17.92 17.25
N HIS A 129 1.77 17.48 16.59
CA HIS A 129 0.54 18.24 16.42
C HIS A 129 -0.70 17.32 16.32
N GLY A 130 -0.51 16.02 16.43
CA GLY A 130 -1.55 14.99 16.24
C GLY A 130 -2.21 14.49 17.53
N GLY A 131 -1.83 15.00 18.70
CA GLY A 131 -2.36 14.52 19.99
C GLY A 131 -2.08 13.02 20.21
N GLU A 132 -3.13 12.22 20.41
CA GLU A 132 -3.02 10.78 20.67
C GLU A 132 -3.00 9.90 19.42
N LYS A 133 -2.98 10.50 18.22
CA LYS A 133 -2.85 9.73 16.99
C LYS A 133 -1.48 9.03 16.92
N PRO A 134 -1.38 7.85 16.23
CA PRO A 134 -0.08 7.27 15.96
C PRO A 134 0.78 8.21 15.09
N CYS A 135 2.07 8.25 15.38
CA CYS A 135 2.98 9.13 14.64
C CYS A 135 3.32 8.55 13.27
N HIS A 136 3.35 9.40 12.25
CA HIS A 136 4.04 9.08 11.01
C HIS A 136 5.54 8.92 11.29
N THR A 137 6.20 8.07 10.53
CA THR A 137 7.61 7.77 10.75
C THR A 137 8.39 7.98 9.46
N VAL A 138 9.51 8.70 9.54
CA VAL A 138 10.47 8.83 8.44
C VAL A 138 11.79 8.22 8.86
N ILE A 139 12.27 7.24 8.10
CA ILE A 139 13.52 6.53 8.38
C ILE A 139 14.51 6.83 7.25
N ASN A 140 15.58 7.54 7.60
CA ASN A 140 16.74 7.72 6.75
C ASN A 140 17.61 6.48 6.82
N GLY A 141 17.72 5.72 5.74
CA GLY A 141 18.54 4.52 5.66
C GLY A 141 18.36 3.78 4.34
N GLU A 142 19.20 2.78 4.10
CA GLU A 142 19.03 1.89 2.96
C GLU A 142 17.73 1.10 3.10
N ASN A 143 16.88 1.17 2.10
CA ASN A 143 15.52 0.63 2.20
C ASN A 143 15.49 -0.89 2.40
N PHE A 144 16.43 -1.65 1.81
CA PHE A 144 16.52 -3.08 2.04
C PHE A 144 16.74 -3.42 3.53
N HIS A 145 17.70 -2.74 4.18
CA HIS A 145 17.98 -2.95 5.60
C HIS A 145 16.85 -2.44 6.51
N VAL A 146 16.16 -1.36 6.10
CA VAL A 146 14.98 -0.90 6.84
C VAL A 146 13.83 -1.90 6.70
N LEU A 147 13.62 -2.47 5.51
CA LEU A 147 12.62 -3.53 5.30
C LEU A 147 12.93 -4.76 6.17
N GLU A 148 14.20 -5.18 6.27
CA GLU A 148 14.61 -6.25 7.21
C GLU A 148 14.28 -5.88 8.66
N MET A 149 14.57 -4.65 9.09
CA MET A 149 14.19 -4.16 10.42
C MET A 149 12.66 -4.21 10.62
N LEU A 150 11.90 -3.79 9.62
CA LEU A 150 10.45 -3.79 9.69
C LEU A 150 9.85 -5.20 9.78
N THR A 151 10.54 -6.26 9.36
CA THR A 151 10.07 -7.64 9.59
C THR A 151 9.96 -7.97 11.09
N TYR A 152 10.77 -7.36 11.94
CA TYR A 152 10.65 -7.51 13.39
C TYR A 152 9.44 -6.75 13.96
N THR A 153 9.08 -5.60 13.39
CA THR A 153 8.05 -4.72 13.93
C THR A 153 6.67 -4.91 13.28
N HIS A 154 6.64 -5.13 11.97
CA HIS A 154 5.44 -5.05 11.14
C HIS A 154 5.18 -6.28 10.26
N ARG A 155 5.72 -7.45 10.57
CA ARG A 155 5.43 -8.69 9.82
C ARG A 155 3.92 -8.95 9.77
N ASN A 156 3.37 -9.12 8.56
CA ASN A 156 1.95 -9.34 8.29
C ASN A 156 0.99 -8.25 8.82
N LYS A 157 1.46 -7.00 8.97
CA LYS A 157 0.66 -5.91 9.56
C LYS A 157 0.41 -4.73 8.62
N ILE A 158 1.12 -4.64 7.49
CA ILE A 158 1.00 -3.51 6.57
C ILE A 158 -0.25 -3.69 5.70
N ASP A 159 -1.14 -2.70 5.70
CA ASP A 159 -2.38 -2.70 4.93
C ASP A 159 -2.18 -2.24 3.48
N ALA A 160 -1.28 -1.29 3.27
CA ALA A 160 -0.94 -0.82 1.94
C ALA A 160 0.55 -0.49 1.82
N ILE A 161 1.16 -0.94 0.73
CA ILE A 161 2.50 -0.48 0.32
C ILE A 161 2.31 0.34 -0.95
N TYR A 162 2.79 1.58 -0.95
CA TYR A 162 2.85 2.43 -2.14
C TYR A 162 4.30 2.77 -2.42
N ILE A 163 4.80 2.42 -3.62
CA ILE A 163 6.19 2.69 -3.99
C ILE A 163 6.32 3.25 -5.39
N ASP A 164 7.30 4.14 -5.55
CA ASP A 164 7.73 4.74 -6.80
C ASP A 164 9.23 4.45 -7.03
N PRO A 165 9.59 3.20 -7.45
CA PRO A 165 10.97 2.80 -7.59
C PRO A 165 11.66 3.55 -8.75
N PRO A 166 13.01 3.56 -8.82
CA PRO A 166 13.72 4.13 -9.96
C PRO A 166 13.26 3.51 -11.28
N TYR A 167 13.00 4.35 -12.31
CA TYR A 167 12.46 3.91 -13.60
C TYR A 167 13.51 3.34 -14.57
N ASN A 168 14.77 3.32 -14.17
CA ASN A 168 15.88 2.79 -14.97
C ASN A 168 16.03 3.48 -16.35
N THR A 169 15.74 4.78 -16.43
CA THR A 169 15.81 5.56 -17.68
C THR A 169 17.22 5.95 -18.07
N GLY A 170 18.18 5.87 -17.12
CA GLY A 170 19.60 6.15 -17.27
C GLY A 170 20.25 6.49 -15.94
N ALA A 171 21.59 6.58 -15.86
CA ALA A 171 22.34 6.77 -14.63
C ALA A 171 21.95 7.99 -13.77
N ARG A 172 21.30 8.99 -14.36
CA ARG A 172 20.83 10.19 -13.65
C ARG A 172 19.58 9.99 -12.83
N ASP A 173 18.81 8.95 -13.14
CA ASP A 173 17.50 8.67 -12.50
C ASP A 173 17.63 7.68 -11.35
N TRP A 174 18.75 6.98 -11.28
CA TRP A 174 19.03 5.98 -10.28
C TRP A 174 19.61 6.66 -9.04
N LYS A 175 18.76 7.15 -8.16
CA LYS A 175 19.16 7.84 -6.93
C LYS A 175 19.32 6.90 -5.72
N TYR A 176 19.10 5.61 -5.93
CA TYR A 176 19.32 4.56 -4.95
C TYR A 176 20.48 3.70 -5.41
N ASN A 177 21.65 3.87 -4.79
CA ASN A 177 22.87 3.13 -5.11
C ASN A 177 23.41 3.40 -6.53
N ASN A 178 23.82 4.66 -6.79
CA ASN A 178 24.32 5.15 -8.09
C ASN A 178 25.52 4.36 -8.65
N ASP A 179 26.25 3.61 -7.82
CA ASP A 179 27.41 2.84 -8.23
C ASP A 179 27.04 1.43 -8.76
N TYR A 180 25.79 1.00 -8.61
CA TYR A 180 25.35 -0.33 -9.01
C TYR A 180 25.02 -0.47 -10.50
N VAL A 181 24.51 0.59 -11.15
CA VAL A 181 24.12 0.58 -12.57
C VAL A 181 24.68 1.79 -13.29
N GLU A 182 25.54 1.58 -14.27
CA GLU A 182 26.03 2.62 -15.18
C GLU A 182 25.10 2.79 -16.39
N SER A 183 25.11 3.98 -17.03
CA SER A 183 24.22 4.29 -18.18
C SER A 183 24.39 3.35 -19.38
N ASP A 184 25.60 2.82 -19.55
CA ASP A 184 26.00 1.97 -20.69
C ASP A 184 26.06 0.48 -20.33
N ASP A 185 25.47 0.10 -19.18
CA ASP A 185 25.46 -1.27 -18.69
C ASP A 185 24.44 -2.13 -19.47
N ASP A 186 24.95 -3.09 -20.23
CA ASP A 186 24.11 -4.05 -20.98
C ASP A 186 23.19 -4.88 -20.08
N TYR A 187 23.54 -5.03 -18.80
CA TYR A 187 22.81 -5.78 -17.79
C TYR A 187 21.90 -4.93 -16.90
N ARG A 188 21.71 -3.65 -17.22
CA ARG A 188 20.96 -2.71 -16.36
C ARG A 188 19.54 -3.21 -16.00
N HIS A 189 18.87 -3.89 -16.92
CA HIS A 189 17.53 -4.46 -16.68
C HIS A 189 17.58 -5.63 -15.69
N SER A 190 18.56 -6.51 -15.80
CA SER A 190 18.77 -7.63 -14.87
C SER A 190 19.17 -7.13 -13.49
N LYS A 191 20.01 -6.11 -13.40
CA LYS A 191 20.37 -5.47 -12.13
C LYS A 191 19.15 -4.83 -11.47
N TRP A 192 18.33 -4.12 -12.24
CA TRP A 192 17.09 -3.53 -11.75
C TRP A 192 16.12 -4.59 -11.23
N LEU A 193 15.95 -5.70 -11.96
CA LEU A 193 15.12 -6.82 -11.52
C LEU A 193 15.63 -7.43 -10.22
N SER A 194 16.94 -7.68 -10.12
CA SER A 194 17.55 -8.20 -8.89
C SER A 194 17.39 -7.25 -7.70
N PHE A 195 17.53 -5.95 -7.94
CA PHE A 195 17.29 -4.90 -6.96
C PHE A 195 15.84 -4.91 -6.45
N MET A 196 14.86 -4.99 -7.35
CA MET A 196 13.44 -5.02 -7.00
C MET A 196 13.03 -6.35 -6.36
N GLU A 197 13.52 -7.51 -6.86
CA GLU A 197 13.19 -8.84 -6.33
C GLU A 197 13.43 -8.92 -4.84
N LYS A 198 14.60 -8.52 -4.35
CA LYS A 198 14.98 -8.57 -2.94
C LYS A 198 14.03 -7.76 -2.06
N ARG A 199 13.70 -6.55 -2.48
CA ARG A 199 12.82 -5.64 -1.74
C ARG A 199 11.37 -6.09 -1.75
N LEU A 200 10.90 -6.61 -2.88
CA LEU A 200 9.54 -7.14 -3.01
C LEU A 200 9.33 -8.43 -2.20
N LEU A 201 10.36 -9.26 -2.05
CA LEU A 201 10.30 -10.44 -1.17
C LEU A 201 10.10 -10.04 0.29
N LEU A 202 10.83 -9.02 0.78
CA LEU A 202 10.62 -8.49 2.12
C LEU A 202 9.26 -7.78 2.25
N ALA A 203 8.85 -7.02 1.24
CA ALA A 203 7.53 -6.37 1.21
C ALA A 203 6.40 -7.39 1.36
N ARG A 204 6.51 -8.58 0.74
CA ARG A 204 5.55 -9.68 0.89
C ARG A 204 5.40 -10.16 2.33
N GLU A 205 6.51 -10.20 3.08
CA GLU A 205 6.47 -10.59 4.49
C GLU A 205 5.81 -9.55 5.40
N LEU A 206 5.81 -8.29 4.97
CA LEU A 206 5.23 -7.18 5.75
C LEU A 206 3.73 -7.03 5.50
N LEU A 207 3.26 -7.33 4.28
CA LEU A 207 1.86 -7.19 3.90
C LEU A 207 0.95 -8.13 4.71
N ASN A 208 -0.20 -7.61 5.12
CA ASN A 208 -1.26 -8.41 5.74
C ASN A 208 -1.85 -9.38 4.70
N PRO A 209 -1.66 -10.70 4.85
CA PRO A 209 -2.09 -11.65 3.83
C PRO A 209 -3.62 -11.75 3.69
N ALA A 210 -4.36 -11.33 4.71
CA ALA A 210 -5.82 -11.41 4.72
C ALA A 210 -6.49 -10.24 4.00
N ASP A 211 -5.88 -9.04 4.02
CA ASP A 211 -6.52 -7.84 3.47
C ASP A 211 -5.49 -6.70 3.28
N SER A 212 -4.76 -6.71 2.16
CA SER A 212 -3.77 -5.68 1.87
C SER A 212 -3.54 -5.47 0.37
N VAL A 213 -2.79 -4.42 0.04
CA VAL A 213 -2.43 -4.07 -1.33
C VAL A 213 -0.97 -3.61 -1.44
N LEU A 214 -0.29 -4.07 -2.50
CA LEU A 214 0.96 -3.48 -2.98
C LEU A 214 0.66 -2.64 -4.23
N ILE A 215 1.10 -1.40 -4.24
CA ILE A 215 0.94 -0.44 -5.33
C ILE A 215 2.32 -0.02 -5.81
N VAL A 216 2.61 -0.21 -7.10
CA VAL A 216 3.92 0.12 -7.68
C VAL A 216 3.71 0.98 -8.92
N THR A 217 4.24 2.21 -8.90
CA THR A 217 4.27 3.07 -10.08
C THR A 217 5.50 2.78 -10.92
N ILE A 218 5.38 2.84 -12.24
CA ILE A 218 6.46 2.54 -13.18
C ILE A 218 6.23 3.21 -14.53
N ASP A 219 7.28 3.37 -15.34
CA ASP A 219 7.17 3.88 -16.70
C ASP A 219 7.26 2.78 -17.78
N GLU A 220 7.26 3.22 -19.06
CA GLU A 220 7.34 2.33 -20.20
C GLU A 220 8.66 1.55 -20.33
N LYS A 221 9.69 1.84 -19.54
CA LYS A 221 11.00 1.17 -19.62
C LYS A 221 10.99 -0.20 -18.95
N GLU A 222 10.35 -0.27 -17.78
CA GLU A 222 10.40 -1.49 -16.96
C GLU A 222 9.02 -2.12 -16.67
N TYR A 223 7.88 -1.52 -17.12
CA TYR A 223 6.55 -2.02 -16.75
C TYR A 223 6.32 -3.49 -17.12
N LEU A 224 6.78 -3.95 -18.31
CA LEU A 224 6.62 -5.35 -18.70
C LEU A 224 7.39 -6.31 -17.79
N ARG A 225 8.63 -5.93 -17.44
CA ARG A 225 9.50 -6.74 -16.58
C ARG A 225 8.99 -6.76 -15.15
N LEU A 226 8.54 -5.60 -14.66
CA LEU A 226 7.91 -5.50 -13.35
C LEU A 226 6.66 -6.37 -13.27
N GLY A 227 5.79 -6.34 -14.27
CA GLY A 227 4.59 -7.18 -14.29
C GLY A 227 4.92 -8.67 -14.14
N LEU A 228 5.88 -9.17 -14.91
CA LEU A 228 6.35 -10.57 -14.81
C LEU A 228 6.99 -10.88 -13.44
N LEU A 229 7.75 -9.93 -12.88
CA LEU A 229 8.36 -10.08 -11.56
C LEU A 229 7.28 -10.16 -10.46
N LEU A 230 6.25 -9.30 -10.54
CA LEU A 230 5.13 -9.32 -9.61
C LEU A 230 4.35 -10.64 -9.67
N GLU A 231 4.07 -11.17 -10.88
CA GLU A 231 3.45 -12.49 -11.05
C GLU A 231 4.29 -13.61 -10.44
N GLN A 232 5.61 -13.51 -10.52
CA GLN A 232 6.52 -14.52 -9.96
C GLN A 232 6.58 -14.47 -8.42
N ILE A 233 6.66 -13.26 -7.84
CA ILE A 233 6.80 -13.09 -6.38
C ILE A 233 5.47 -13.28 -5.66
N PHE A 234 4.36 -12.84 -6.28
CA PHE A 234 3.02 -12.81 -5.69
C PHE A 234 2.02 -13.67 -6.46
N PRO A 235 2.25 -14.99 -6.56
CA PRO A 235 1.36 -15.87 -7.33
C PRO A 235 -0.07 -15.96 -6.77
N GLU A 236 -0.25 -15.65 -5.48
CA GLU A 236 -1.54 -15.56 -4.80
C GLU A 236 -2.25 -14.22 -4.97
N GLY A 237 -1.54 -13.18 -5.43
CA GLY A 237 -2.05 -11.83 -5.55
C GLY A 237 -2.92 -11.62 -6.79
N SER A 238 -3.97 -10.81 -6.67
CA SER A 238 -4.74 -10.31 -7.81
C SER A 238 -4.05 -9.09 -8.40
N ILE A 239 -3.41 -9.26 -9.56
CA ILE A 239 -2.59 -8.23 -10.21
C ILE A 239 -3.40 -7.50 -11.27
N GLU A 240 -3.45 -6.17 -11.19
CA GLU A 240 -4.02 -5.29 -12.21
C GLU A 240 -3.08 -4.14 -12.53
N MET A 241 -3.16 -3.65 -13.77
CA MET A 241 -2.40 -2.49 -14.22
C MET A 241 -3.37 -1.36 -14.62
N VAL A 242 -3.10 -0.17 -14.12
CA VAL A 242 -3.80 1.07 -14.46
C VAL A 242 -2.85 1.97 -15.25
N THR A 243 -3.35 2.63 -16.28
CA THR A 243 -2.64 3.67 -17.03
C THR A 243 -3.11 5.04 -16.52
N SER A 244 -2.21 5.84 -15.99
CA SER A 244 -2.52 7.19 -15.49
C SER A 244 -1.90 8.26 -16.39
N VAL A 245 -2.71 9.21 -16.86
CA VAL A 245 -2.23 10.37 -17.61
C VAL A 245 -1.68 11.40 -16.63
N ILE A 246 -0.36 11.56 -16.63
CA ILE A 246 0.35 12.49 -15.72
C ILE A 246 0.64 13.85 -16.34
N SER A 247 0.57 13.96 -17.66
CA SER A 247 0.75 15.20 -18.39
C SER A 247 0.07 15.16 -19.77
N ALA A 248 -1.05 15.83 -19.92
CA ALA A 248 -1.77 15.91 -21.20
C ALA A 248 -0.96 16.58 -22.33
N LYS A 249 0.05 17.39 -21.99
CA LYS A 249 0.94 18.02 -23.00
C LYS A 249 1.89 17.01 -23.63
N GLY A 250 2.19 15.91 -22.93
CA GLY A 250 3.15 14.93 -23.33
C GLY A 250 4.60 15.42 -23.38
N VAL A 251 5.51 14.47 -23.56
CA VAL A 251 6.92 14.73 -23.83
C VAL A 251 7.19 14.34 -25.28
N ALA A 252 7.47 15.33 -26.12
CA ALA A 252 7.76 15.10 -27.53
C ALA A 252 9.05 14.29 -27.70
N ARG A 253 8.99 13.25 -28.55
CA ARG A 253 10.13 12.39 -28.88
C ARG A 253 10.25 12.33 -30.39
N PHE A 254 11.46 12.52 -30.89
CA PHE A 254 11.69 12.47 -32.34
C PHE A 254 11.36 11.07 -32.91
N GLY A 255 10.46 11.00 -33.87
CA GLY A 255 10.10 9.74 -34.53
C GLY A 255 9.28 8.74 -33.68
N GLN A 256 8.77 9.16 -32.51
CA GLN A 256 7.97 8.33 -31.62
C GLN A 256 6.71 9.07 -31.14
N PHE A 257 5.74 8.31 -30.61
CA PHE A 257 4.59 8.91 -29.95
C PHE A 257 5.03 9.70 -28.71
N SER A 258 4.36 10.83 -28.45
CA SER A 258 4.57 11.61 -27.23
C SER A 258 4.07 10.84 -26.02
N ARG A 259 4.90 10.73 -24.98
CA ARG A 259 4.54 10.09 -23.73
C ARG A 259 3.68 11.04 -22.89
N VAL A 260 2.55 10.54 -22.40
CA VAL A 260 1.62 11.28 -21.52
C VAL A 260 1.34 10.54 -20.22
N GLU A 261 1.75 9.25 -20.11
CA GLU A 261 1.27 8.30 -19.13
C GLU A 261 2.38 7.72 -18.24
N GLU A 262 1.94 7.18 -17.13
CA GLU A 262 2.63 6.23 -16.25
C GLU A 262 1.73 5.03 -15.98
N TYR A 263 2.32 3.94 -15.53
CA TYR A 263 1.61 2.71 -15.17
C TYR A 263 1.61 2.54 -13.65
N ILE A 264 0.49 2.05 -13.12
CA ILE A 264 0.32 1.73 -11.71
C ILE A 264 -0.08 0.26 -11.64
N TYR A 265 0.79 -0.58 -11.09
CA TYR A 265 0.44 -1.95 -10.75
C TYR A 265 -0.17 -1.99 -9.35
N THR A 266 -1.25 -2.75 -9.21
CA THR A 266 -1.85 -3.09 -7.92
C THR A 266 -1.83 -4.60 -7.76
N VAL A 267 -1.33 -5.07 -6.62
CA VAL A 267 -1.35 -6.48 -6.23
C VAL A 267 -2.16 -6.58 -4.95
N ARG A 268 -3.33 -7.18 -5.01
CA ARG A 268 -4.29 -7.28 -3.89
C ARG A 268 -4.25 -8.65 -3.27
N PHE A 269 -4.37 -8.72 -1.95
CA PHE A 269 -4.31 -9.94 -1.16
C PHE A 269 -5.59 -10.16 -0.36
N GLY A 270 -5.95 -11.42 -0.18
CA GLY A 270 -7.10 -11.82 0.63
C GLY A 270 -8.41 -11.25 0.13
N VAL A 271 -9.14 -10.56 1.01
CA VAL A 271 -10.45 -9.96 0.70
C VAL A 271 -10.37 -8.54 0.14
N GLN A 272 -9.17 -8.01 -0.10
CA GLN A 272 -9.00 -6.64 -0.58
C GLN A 272 -9.66 -6.43 -1.95
N GLU A 273 -10.56 -5.47 -2.02
CA GLU A 273 -11.24 -5.06 -3.25
C GLU A 273 -10.92 -3.60 -3.59
N VAL A 274 -11.22 -3.23 -4.84
CA VAL A 274 -11.12 -1.82 -5.27
C VAL A 274 -12.37 -1.09 -4.78
N GLY A 275 -12.19 -0.11 -3.92
CA GLY A 275 -13.26 0.72 -3.40
C GLY A 275 -13.95 1.54 -4.51
N THR A 276 -15.20 1.92 -4.26
CA THR A 276 -15.91 2.85 -5.14
C THR A 276 -15.44 4.29 -4.93
N SER A 277 -15.52 5.10 -5.99
CA SER A 277 -15.15 6.51 -6.00
C SER A 277 -16.32 7.37 -6.48
N GLU A 278 -16.24 8.67 -6.25
CA GLU A 278 -17.16 9.66 -6.82
C GLU A 278 -16.94 9.83 -8.33
N SER A 279 -15.74 9.51 -8.83
CA SER A 279 -15.35 9.59 -10.24
C SER A 279 -15.05 8.21 -10.82
N ASN A 280 -15.33 8.02 -12.11
CA ASN A 280 -14.89 6.83 -12.84
C ASN A 280 -13.40 6.88 -13.25
N MET A 281 -12.71 7.97 -12.92
CA MET A 281 -11.29 8.26 -13.19
C MET A 281 -10.94 8.47 -14.68
N LEU A 282 -11.88 8.28 -15.60
CA LEU A 282 -11.62 8.42 -17.04
C LEU A 282 -11.61 9.89 -17.49
N ASP A 283 -12.45 10.71 -16.89
CA ASP A 283 -12.53 12.16 -17.14
C ASP A 283 -13.18 12.90 -15.96
N ASP A 284 -12.88 14.19 -15.82
CA ASP A 284 -13.39 15.06 -14.76
C ASP A 284 -14.91 15.36 -14.88
N SER A 285 -15.55 15.02 -16.01
CA SER A 285 -16.93 15.41 -16.31
C SER A 285 -18.00 14.54 -15.64
N ARG A 286 -17.61 13.38 -15.11
CA ARG A 286 -18.49 12.41 -14.48
C ARG A 286 -18.25 12.29 -12.98
N SER A 287 -18.63 13.30 -12.24
CA SER A 287 -18.71 13.19 -10.79
C SER A 287 -20.02 12.49 -10.39
N ALA A 288 -19.95 11.63 -9.38
CA ALA A 288 -21.11 10.97 -8.79
C ALA A 288 -22.12 11.96 -8.18
N SER A 289 -21.71 13.20 -7.89
CA SER A 289 -22.59 14.31 -7.49
C SER A 289 -23.74 14.56 -8.49
N ALA A 290 -23.61 14.11 -9.73
CA ALA A 290 -24.68 14.15 -10.73
C ALA A 290 -25.88 13.24 -10.43
N GLN A 291 -25.86 12.40 -9.39
CA GLN A 291 -26.96 11.48 -9.06
C GLN A 291 -27.71 11.82 -7.78
N VAL A 292 -27.18 12.67 -6.91
CA VAL A 292 -27.90 13.14 -5.70
C VAL A 292 -29.16 13.91 -6.10
N GLY A 293 -30.31 13.54 -5.55
CA GLY A 293 -31.62 14.12 -5.91
C GLY A 293 -32.16 13.67 -7.28
N LYS A 294 -31.51 12.73 -7.98
CA LYS A 294 -32.06 12.16 -9.21
C LYS A 294 -32.96 10.96 -8.90
N PRO A 295 -34.08 10.86 -9.63
CA PRO A 295 -34.95 9.70 -9.53
C PRO A 295 -34.22 8.40 -9.91
N ILE A 296 -34.58 7.32 -9.22
CA ILE A 296 -34.08 5.97 -9.55
C ILE A 296 -34.46 5.57 -10.98
N SER A 297 -33.61 4.78 -11.61
CA SER A 297 -33.82 4.34 -12.99
C SER A 297 -34.60 3.02 -13.05
N TRP A 298 -35.65 2.99 -13.88
CA TRP A 298 -36.42 1.81 -14.17
C TRP A 298 -35.97 1.15 -15.46
N LEU A 299 -35.83 -0.15 -15.48
CA LEU A 299 -35.43 -0.92 -16.66
C LEU A 299 -36.64 -1.69 -17.20
N GLY A 300 -36.68 -1.89 -18.53
CA GLY A 300 -37.66 -2.79 -19.15
C GLY A 300 -37.47 -4.23 -18.69
N LEU A 301 -38.53 -4.90 -18.27
CA LEU A 301 -38.49 -6.27 -17.73
C LEU A 301 -38.00 -7.30 -18.77
N ARG A 302 -38.31 -7.10 -20.05
CA ARG A 302 -37.91 -8.02 -21.12
C ARG A 302 -36.40 -7.98 -21.35
N ARG A 303 -35.80 -9.18 -21.40
CA ARG A 303 -34.37 -9.33 -21.74
C ARG A 303 -34.08 -8.86 -23.18
N ARG A 304 -32.93 -8.23 -23.37
CA ARG A 304 -32.48 -7.69 -24.66
C ARG A 304 -31.36 -8.50 -25.34
N GLU A 305 -30.89 -9.56 -24.66
CA GLU A 305 -29.83 -10.42 -25.21
C GLU A 305 -30.35 -11.19 -26.45
N PRO A 306 -29.56 -11.33 -27.52
CA PRO A 306 -29.93 -12.08 -28.72
C PRO A 306 -30.31 -13.55 -28.45
N THR A 307 -29.77 -14.13 -27.39
CA THR A 307 -29.98 -15.52 -26.97
C THR A 307 -31.16 -15.68 -26.00
N ALA A 308 -31.81 -14.60 -25.59
CA ALA A 308 -32.91 -14.63 -24.62
C ALA A 308 -34.23 -15.05 -25.27
N ARG A 309 -34.34 -16.29 -25.75
CA ARG A 309 -35.51 -16.90 -26.34
C ARG A 309 -36.12 -17.91 -25.40
N ARG A 310 -37.44 -18.13 -25.53
CA ARG A 310 -38.17 -19.17 -24.79
C ARG A 310 -37.43 -20.51 -24.89
N GLY A 311 -37.38 -21.26 -23.81
CA GLY A 311 -36.61 -22.51 -23.68
C GLY A 311 -35.24 -22.33 -23.08
N ALA A 312 -34.52 -21.20 -23.30
CA ALA A 312 -33.19 -20.98 -22.75
C ALA A 312 -33.21 -20.84 -21.20
N ARG A 313 -34.33 -20.38 -20.63
CA ARG A 313 -34.53 -20.28 -19.17
C ARG A 313 -35.98 -20.61 -18.83
N PRO A 314 -36.28 -21.87 -18.45
CA PRO A 314 -37.65 -22.38 -18.37
C PRO A 314 -38.58 -21.57 -17.46
N LYS A 315 -38.08 -20.96 -16.38
CA LYS A 315 -38.88 -20.18 -15.42
C LYS A 315 -39.08 -18.70 -15.80
N GLN A 316 -38.59 -18.22 -16.92
CA GLN A 316 -38.65 -16.79 -17.26
C GLN A 316 -39.64 -16.47 -18.39
N PHE A 317 -40.55 -17.41 -18.74
CA PHE A 317 -41.62 -17.19 -19.69
C PHE A 317 -42.99 -17.37 -18.99
N TYR A 318 -43.59 -16.25 -18.60
CA TYR A 318 -44.87 -16.20 -17.85
C TYR A 318 -45.69 -14.95 -18.21
N PRO A 319 -46.99 -14.93 -17.98
CA PRO A 319 -47.83 -13.75 -18.22
C PRO A 319 -47.74 -12.74 -17.07
N VAL A 320 -47.74 -11.45 -17.42
CA VAL A 320 -48.04 -10.35 -16.52
C VAL A 320 -49.45 -9.88 -16.87
N TYR A 321 -50.40 -10.01 -15.93
CA TYR A 321 -51.80 -9.63 -16.14
C TYR A 321 -51.97 -8.14 -15.83
N VAL A 322 -52.57 -7.42 -16.79
CA VAL A 322 -52.75 -5.97 -16.74
C VAL A 322 -54.24 -5.65 -16.84
N ASP A 323 -54.74 -4.79 -15.99
CA ASP A 323 -56.09 -4.31 -15.98
C ASP A 323 -56.42 -3.50 -17.24
N GLU A 324 -57.56 -3.82 -17.90
CA GLU A 324 -57.94 -3.17 -19.17
C GLU A 324 -58.42 -1.73 -18.99
N GLY A 325 -58.89 -1.34 -17.79
CA GLY A 325 -59.36 0.03 -17.52
C GLY A 325 -58.21 0.98 -17.18
N THR A 326 -57.32 0.54 -16.32
CA THR A 326 -56.22 1.39 -15.77
C THR A 326 -54.90 1.22 -16.49
N GLY A 327 -54.65 0.05 -17.07
CA GLY A 327 -53.32 -0.29 -17.62
C GLY A 327 -52.27 -0.64 -16.56
N TYR A 328 -52.68 -0.81 -15.30
CA TYR A 328 -51.77 -1.18 -14.21
C TYR A 328 -51.65 -2.70 -14.09
N ILE A 329 -50.54 -3.16 -13.47
CA ILE A 329 -50.35 -4.61 -13.27
C ILE A 329 -51.32 -5.08 -12.20
N HIS A 330 -52.20 -6.01 -12.58
CA HIS A 330 -53.12 -6.67 -11.68
C HIS A 330 -52.42 -7.78 -10.90
N SER A 331 -51.69 -8.66 -11.61
CA SER A 331 -51.01 -9.81 -11.01
C SER A 331 -49.95 -10.41 -11.96
N VAL A 332 -49.13 -11.31 -11.43
CA VAL A 332 -48.14 -12.07 -12.18
C VAL A 332 -48.54 -13.55 -12.17
N GLY A 333 -48.62 -14.16 -13.35
CA GLY A 333 -48.89 -15.57 -13.51
C GLY A 333 -47.72 -16.50 -13.28
N GLU A 334 -48.00 -17.81 -13.32
CA GLU A 334 -46.93 -18.81 -13.25
C GLU A 334 -46.24 -18.98 -14.61
N TYR A 335 -45.00 -19.48 -14.60
CA TYR A 335 -44.32 -19.80 -15.83
C TYR A 335 -44.97 -20.97 -16.55
N ILE A 336 -44.87 -20.97 -17.87
CA ILE A 336 -45.38 -22.09 -18.70
C ILE A 336 -44.19 -22.75 -19.39
N THR A 337 -44.28 -24.08 -19.55
CA THR A 337 -43.32 -24.90 -20.28
C THR A 337 -43.40 -24.66 -21.79
N ASP A 338 -42.39 -25.07 -22.55
CA ASP A 338 -42.34 -24.87 -23.98
C ASP A 338 -43.45 -25.56 -24.76
N GLU A 339 -44.09 -26.58 -24.18
CA GLU A 339 -45.19 -27.36 -24.74
C GLU A 339 -46.55 -26.62 -24.67
N VAL A 340 -46.68 -25.61 -23.84
CA VAL A 340 -47.92 -24.87 -23.62
C VAL A 340 -47.97 -23.63 -24.52
N ASP A 341 -49.04 -23.55 -25.39
CA ASP A 341 -49.28 -22.33 -26.16
C ASP A 341 -49.76 -21.21 -25.23
N ARG A 342 -49.05 -20.09 -25.18
CA ARG A 342 -49.40 -18.91 -24.39
C ARG A 342 -50.80 -18.37 -24.62
N ARG A 343 -51.42 -18.65 -25.78
CA ARG A 343 -52.76 -18.22 -26.13
C ARG A 343 -53.86 -19.01 -25.40
N THR A 344 -53.52 -20.18 -24.88
CA THR A 344 -54.44 -21.05 -24.15
C THR A 344 -54.46 -20.74 -22.64
N VAL A 345 -53.56 -19.87 -22.17
CA VAL A 345 -53.46 -19.53 -20.74
C VAL A 345 -54.59 -18.59 -20.36
N PRO A 346 -55.48 -18.97 -19.42
CA PRO A 346 -56.58 -18.11 -18.98
C PRO A 346 -56.00 -16.88 -18.20
N HIS A 347 -56.74 -15.78 -18.28
CA HIS A 347 -56.41 -14.57 -17.53
C HIS A 347 -57.63 -14.11 -16.68
N PRO A 348 -57.43 -13.40 -15.58
CA PRO A 348 -58.46 -12.85 -14.74
C PRO A 348 -59.44 -11.95 -15.52
N MET A 349 -60.75 -11.93 -15.12
CA MET A 349 -61.72 -11.09 -15.76
C MET A 349 -61.36 -9.62 -15.71
N GLY A 350 -61.51 -8.90 -16.81
CA GLY A 350 -61.13 -7.47 -16.93
C GLY A 350 -59.64 -7.21 -17.11
N THR A 351 -58.83 -8.28 -17.37
CA THR A 351 -57.40 -8.14 -17.62
C THR A 351 -57.01 -8.70 -18.98
N PHE A 352 -55.79 -8.34 -19.43
CA PHE A 352 -55.13 -9.00 -20.55
C PHE A 352 -53.70 -9.43 -20.18
N ALA A 353 -53.23 -10.48 -20.84
CA ALA A 353 -51.88 -11.04 -20.57
C ALA A 353 -50.80 -10.39 -21.43
N VAL A 354 -49.77 -9.87 -20.79
CA VAL A 354 -48.55 -9.33 -21.42
C VAL A 354 -47.47 -10.39 -21.34
N TRP A 355 -46.88 -10.74 -22.49
CA TRP A 355 -45.84 -11.72 -22.64
C TRP A 355 -44.52 -11.07 -23.10
N PRO A 356 -43.34 -11.66 -22.87
CA PRO A 356 -42.07 -11.11 -23.28
C PRO A 356 -41.78 -11.30 -24.77
N LEU A 357 -42.60 -10.67 -25.62
CA LEU A 357 -42.47 -10.79 -27.06
C LEU A 357 -41.45 -9.80 -27.62
N LEU A 358 -40.64 -10.27 -28.57
CA LEU A 358 -39.74 -9.44 -29.39
C LEU A 358 -40.58 -8.64 -30.44
N PRO A 359 -39.97 -7.57 -31.04
CA PRO A 359 -40.72 -6.76 -32.03
C PRO A 359 -41.22 -7.53 -33.25
N ASP A 360 -40.55 -8.63 -33.60
CA ASP A 360 -40.93 -9.54 -34.67
C ASP A 360 -42.00 -10.58 -34.27
N GLY A 361 -42.48 -10.52 -33.02
CA GLY A 361 -43.45 -11.47 -32.45
C GLY A 361 -42.83 -12.74 -31.87
N THR A 362 -41.53 -12.91 -31.96
CA THR A 362 -40.81 -14.07 -31.37
C THR A 362 -40.92 -14.06 -29.85
N GLU A 363 -41.05 -15.24 -29.25
CA GLU A 363 -41.15 -15.42 -27.81
C GLU A 363 -39.76 -15.30 -27.14
N GLY A 364 -39.60 -14.24 -26.34
CA GLY A 364 -38.40 -13.92 -25.58
C GLY A 364 -38.52 -14.40 -24.12
N LEU A 365 -37.79 -13.70 -23.21
CA LEU A 365 -37.80 -13.99 -21.78
C LEU A 365 -37.88 -12.70 -20.97
N TRP A 366 -38.49 -12.81 -19.78
CA TRP A 366 -38.40 -11.78 -18.75
C TRP A 366 -37.06 -11.78 -18.06
N GLY A 367 -36.67 -10.68 -17.39
CA GLY A 367 -35.40 -10.52 -16.69
C GLY A 367 -35.32 -11.25 -15.36
N ILE A 368 -36.45 -11.50 -14.70
CA ILE A 368 -36.60 -12.10 -13.39
C ILE A 368 -37.61 -13.26 -13.43
N THR A 369 -37.63 -14.10 -12.38
CA THR A 369 -38.60 -15.21 -12.23
C THR A 369 -39.95 -14.71 -11.77
N PRO A 370 -41.05 -15.49 -11.93
CA PRO A 370 -42.39 -15.09 -11.47
C PRO A 370 -42.43 -14.84 -9.95
N GLU A 371 -41.72 -15.61 -9.14
CA GLU A 371 -41.63 -15.43 -7.69
C GLU A 371 -41.04 -14.04 -7.35
N THR A 372 -39.94 -13.69 -8.00
CA THR A 372 -39.32 -12.37 -7.84
C THR A 372 -40.24 -11.25 -8.35
N ALA A 373 -40.93 -11.47 -9.47
CA ALA A 373 -41.84 -10.48 -10.04
C ALA A 373 -43.06 -10.25 -9.14
N LYS A 374 -43.62 -11.30 -8.50
CA LYS A 374 -44.69 -11.19 -7.51
C LYS A 374 -44.26 -10.38 -6.29
N ARG A 375 -43.07 -10.68 -5.75
CA ARG A 375 -42.49 -9.92 -4.65
C ARG A 375 -42.30 -8.46 -5.04
N TYR A 376 -41.69 -8.20 -6.19
CA TYR A 376 -41.45 -6.83 -6.69
C TYR A 376 -42.77 -6.07 -6.91
N LEU A 377 -43.84 -6.74 -7.35
CA LEU A 377 -45.15 -6.10 -7.48
C LEU A 377 -45.66 -5.67 -6.10
N SER A 378 -45.59 -6.53 -5.08
CA SER A 378 -46.05 -6.20 -3.72
C SER A 378 -45.24 -5.11 -3.05
N GLU A 379 -43.97 -5.02 -3.36
CA GLU A 379 -43.04 -4.01 -2.81
C GLU A 379 -43.09 -2.67 -3.59
N GLY A 380 -43.70 -2.68 -4.79
CA GLY A 380 -43.77 -1.52 -5.68
C GLY A 380 -42.51 -1.36 -6.55
N TYR A 381 -41.76 -2.43 -6.79
CA TYR A 381 -40.56 -2.46 -7.63
C TYR A 381 -40.81 -2.99 -9.04
N LEU A 382 -42.09 -3.27 -9.37
CA LEU A 382 -42.57 -3.66 -10.69
C LEU A 382 -43.70 -2.74 -11.10
N ARG A 383 -43.70 -2.22 -12.34
CA ARG A 383 -44.75 -1.31 -12.84
C ARG A 383 -45.02 -1.48 -14.31
N ALA A 384 -46.18 -0.98 -14.76
CA ALA A 384 -46.55 -0.85 -16.16
C ALA A 384 -46.59 0.63 -16.58
N ARG A 385 -46.11 0.92 -17.77
CA ARG A 385 -46.12 2.28 -18.35
C ARG A 385 -46.45 2.23 -19.83
N ASN A 386 -46.82 3.39 -20.37
CA ASN A 386 -47.12 3.56 -21.78
C ASN A 386 -48.30 2.68 -22.25
N TYR A 387 -49.35 2.61 -21.45
CA TYR A 387 -50.54 1.86 -21.81
C TYR A 387 -51.21 2.38 -23.08
N LYS A 388 -51.47 1.47 -24.01
CA LYS A 388 -52.17 1.73 -25.28
C LYS A 388 -53.39 0.81 -25.40
N PRO A 389 -54.57 1.25 -24.97
CA PRO A 389 -55.80 0.40 -24.88
C PRO A 389 -56.11 -0.31 -26.20
N ALA A 390 -56.10 0.43 -27.32
CA ALA A 390 -56.42 -0.13 -28.64
C ALA A 390 -55.49 -1.26 -29.11
N LYS A 391 -54.28 -1.33 -28.58
CA LYS A 391 -53.25 -2.34 -28.90
C LYS A 391 -53.07 -3.36 -27.78
N LYS A 392 -53.80 -3.24 -26.67
CA LYS A 392 -53.55 -4.00 -25.43
C LYS A 392 -52.05 -4.13 -25.11
N TYR A 393 -51.32 -2.98 -25.13
CA TYR A 393 -49.88 -2.92 -24.97
C TYR A 393 -49.49 -2.06 -23.77
N VAL A 394 -48.58 -2.58 -22.94
CA VAL A 394 -47.84 -1.82 -21.91
C VAL A 394 -46.38 -2.17 -21.94
N ALA A 395 -45.55 -1.26 -21.47
CA ALA A 395 -44.12 -1.50 -21.17
C ALA A 395 -43.98 -1.90 -19.70
N VAL A 396 -43.70 -3.17 -19.44
CA VAL A 396 -43.45 -3.66 -18.07
C VAL A 396 -42.02 -3.29 -17.68
N GLN A 397 -41.88 -2.60 -16.55
CA GLN A 397 -40.58 -2.10 -16.02
C GLN A 397 -40.38 -2.60 -14.60
N TYR A 398 -39.13 -2.80 -14.21
CA TYR A 398 -38.73 -3.24 -12.88
C TYR A 398 -37.49 -2.48 -12.38
N LEU A 399 -37.27 -2.49 -11.07
CA LEU A 399 -36.02 -2.00 -10.48
C LEU A 399 -34.96 -3.11 -10.50
N PRO A 400 -33.75 -2.82 -11.04
CA PRO A 400 -32.61 -3.74 -10.94
C PRO A 400 -32.25 -4.06 -9.48
N SER A 401 -31.70 -5.25 -9.22
CA SER A 401 -31.31 -5.68 -7.86
C SER A 401 -30.42 -4.67 -7.15
N GLY A 402 -29.46 -4.06 -7.86
CA GLY A 402 -28.62 -3.03 -7.29
C GLY A 402 -29.35 -1.74 -6.88
N THR A 403 -30.48 -1.39 -7.55
CA THR A 403 -31.34 -0.26 -7.13
C THR A 403 -32.20 -0.65 -5.93
N VAL A 404 -32.71 -1.90 -5.89
CA VAL A 404 -33.41 -2.42 -4.73
C VAL A 404 -32.54 -2.44 -3.51
N SER A 405 -31.29 -2.94 -3.62
CA SER A 405 -30.31 -2.92 -2.54
C SER A 405 -29.99 -1.49 -2.07
N ALA A 406 -29.91 -0.51 -2.98
CA ALA A 406 -29.69 0.89 -2.61
C ALA A 406 -30.86 1.48 -1.80
N ILE A 407 -32.09 1.04 -2.07
CA ILE A 407 -33.27 1.42 -1.26
C ILE A 407 -33.24 0.72 0.10
N GLU A 408 -32.94 -0.57 0.13
CA GLU A 408 -32.84 -1.37 1.36
C GLU A 408 -31.71 -0.91 2.28
N SER A 409 -30.58 -0.47 1.74
CA SER A 409 -29.44 0.08 2.50
C SER A 409 -29.61 1.55 2.92
N GLY A 410 -30.64 2.25 2.40
CA GLY A 410 -30.86 3.67 2.67
C GLY A 410 -30.01 4.63 1.82
N GLU A 411 -29.26 4.15 0.85
CA GLU A 411 -28.56 4.97 -0.16
C GLU A 411 -29.53 5.73 -1.08
N ALA A 412 -30.72 5.14 -1.31
CA ALA A 412 -31.83 5.78 -1.98
C ALA A 412 -33.04 5.85 -1.03
N GLU A 413 -33.72 7.00 -0.99
CA GLU A 413 -34.90 7.21 -0.16
C GLU A 413 -36.17 7.13 -0.98
N ILE A 414 -37.17 6.39 -0.48
CA ILE A 414 -38.53 6.41 -1.05
C ILE A 414 -39.18 7.73 -0.65
N ILE A 415 -39.37 8.62 -1.62
CA ILE A 415 -40.01 9.93 -1.45
C ILE A 415 -41.53 9.88 -1.64
N GLY A 416 -42.07 8.74 -2.14
CA GLY A 416 -43.49 8.56 -2.39
C GLY A 416 -43.80 7.28 -3.18
N ARG A 417 -45.07 7.14 -3.55
CA ARG A 417 -45.54 6.07 -4.46
C ARG A 417 -46.44 6.68 -5.55
N ASP A 418 -46.36 6.09 -6.71
CA ASP A 418 -47.19 6.44 -7.85
C ASP A 418 -48.60 5.84 -7.68
N GLU A 419 -49.58 6.21 -8.54
CA GLU A 419 -50.95 5.75 -8.50
C GLU A 419 -51.10 4.22 -8.61
N ASP A 420 -50.18 3.55 -9.26
CA ASP A 420 -50.08 2.09 -9.38
C ASP A 420 -49.34 1.39 -8.23
N GLY A 421 -48.95 2.15 -7.17
CA GLY A 421 -48.19 1.66 -6.01
C GLY A 421 -46.68 1.57 -6.24
N ALA A 422 -46.19 1.90 -7.44
CA ALA A 422 -44.75 1.87 -7.73
C ALA A 422 -44.01 2.93 -6.93
N VAL A 423 -42.83 2.59 -6.39
CA VAL A 423 -42.06 3.49 -5.57
C VAL A 423 -41.45 4.64 -6.39
N LEU A 424 -41.54 5.84 -5.83
CA LEU A 424 -40.79 7.01 -6.26
C LEU A 424 -39.66 7.19 -5.27
N ALA A 425 -38.41 7.05 -5.73
CA ALA A 425 -37.23 7.18 -4.87
C ALA A 425 -36.14 7.97 -5.55
N GLU A 426 -35.30 8.63 -4.74
CA GLU A 426 -34.14 9.43 -5.16
C GLU A 426 -32.93 9.00 -4.38
N TYR A 427 -31.75 9.11 -5.01
CA TYR A 427 -30.49 8.82 -4.34
C TYR A 427 -30.15 9.95 -3.35
N LYS A 428 -29.95 9.59 -2.06
CA LYS A 428 -29.50 10.52 -0.99
C LYS A 428 -28.03 10.85 -1.11
N SER A 429 -27.25 9.88 -1.51
CA SER A 429 -25.82 9.98 -1.69
C SER A 429 -25.43 9.66 -3.13
N ALA A 430 -24.30 10.18 -3.54
CA ALA A 430 -23.73 9.83 -4.82
C ALA A 430 -23.40 8.33 -4.82
N LYS A 431 -24.04 7.53 -5.69
CA LYS A 431 -23.64 6.14 -5.86
C LYS A 431 -22.19 6.11 -6.34
N GLY A 432 -21.29 5.58 -5.52
CA GLY A 432 -19.90 5.37 -5.91
C GLY A 432 -19.83 4.53 -7.19
N VAL A 433 -18.94 4.92 -8.08
CA VAL A 433 -18.66 4.21 -9.34
C VAL A 433 -17.33 3.45 -9.22
N ILE A 434 -17.26 2.28 -9.87
CA ILE A 434 -16.01 1.54 -9.95
C ILE A 434 -15.07 2.29 -10.90
N PRO A 435 -13.84 2.65 -10.47
CA PRO A 435 -12.87 3.36 -11.30
C PRO A 435 -12.48 2.51 -12.52
N LYS A 436 -12.17 3.16 -13.63
CA LYS A 436 -11.66 2.51 -14.85
C LYS A 436 -10.16 2.31 -14.73
N ARG A 437 -9.58 1.48 -15.61
CA ARG A 437 -8.13 1.24 -15.67
C ARG A 437 -7.34 2.31 -16.44
N VAL A 438 -8.01 3.33 -16.95
CA VAL A 438 -7.38 4.50 -17.56
C VAL A 438 -7.82 5.72 -16.78
N TRP A 439 -6.86 6.42 -16.21
CA TRP A 439 -7.09 7.62 -15.40
C TRP A 439 -6.61 8.85 -16.15
N ASN A 440 -7.50 9.81 -16.34
CA ASN A 440 -7.21 11.05 -17.03
C ASN A 440 -7.83 12.23 -16.27
N MET A 441 -7.31 12.44 -15.06
CA MET A 441 -7.79 13.47 -14.14
C MET A 441 -6.87 14.68 -14.16
N THR A 442 -7.43 15.88 -14.18
CA THR A 442 -6.64 17.11 -14.08
C THR A 442 -5.82 17.18 -12.78
N SER A 443 -6.35 16.62 -11.69
CA SER A 443 -5.66 16.49 -10.40
C SER A 443 -4.39 15.66 -10.44
N HIS A 444 -4.28 14.72 -11.39
CA HIS A 444 -3.12 13.83 -11.51
C HIS A 444 -1.92 14.46 -12.22
N ASN A 445 -2.06 15.69 -12.71
CA ASN A 445 -0.96 16.37 -13.40
C ASN A 445 0.24 16.58 -12.46
N ALA A 446 1.39 15.98 -12.81
CA ALA A 446 2.60 15.99 -12.00
C ALA A 446 3.24 17.39 -11.87
N GLU A 447 3.06 18.27 -12.86
CA GLU A 447 3.55 19.65 -12.78
C GLU A 447 2.79 20.44 -11.71
N THR A 448 1.46 20.39 -11.72
CA THR A 448 0.62 21.19 -10.81
C THR A 448 0.48 20.56 -9.43
N GLY A 449 0.15 19.27 -9.36
CA GLY A 449 -0.04 18.52 -8.11
C GLY A 449 1.25 18.02 -7.46
N GLY A 450 2.36 18.02 -8.20
CA GLY A 450 3.68 17.62 -7.71
C GLY A 450 4.64 18.80 -7.58
N THR A 451 5.24 19.24 -8.70
CA THR A 451 6.34 20.22 -8.69
C THR A 451 5.93 21.59 -8.13
N LYS A 452 4.79 22.15 -8.58
CA LYS A 452 4.34 23.47 -8.11
C LYS A 452 3.92 23.42 -6.64
N LEU A 453 3.22 22.36 -6.23
CA LEU A 453 2.81 22.17 -4.85
C LEU A 453 4.04 22.04 -3.94
N LEU A 454 5.02 21.23 -4.29
CA LEU A 454 6.24 21.09 -3.50
C LEU A 454 7.02 22.40 -3.42
N SER A 455 7.08 23.17 -4.52
CA SER A 455 7.72 24.49 -4.52
C SER A 455 6.99 25.49 -3.63
N ALA A 456 5.66 25.42 -3.54
CA ALA A 456 4.88 26.25 -2.62
C ALA A 456 5.15 25.90 -1.15
N LEU A 457 5.31 24.61 -0.84
CA LEU A 457 5.60 24.13 0.51
C LEU A 457 7.00 24.51 0.97
N LEU A 458 8.02 24.34 0.12
CA LEU A 458 9.43 24.37 0.53
C LEU A 458 10.24 25.54 -0.04
N GLY A 459 9.75 26.23 -1.07
CA GLY A 459 10.59 27.17 -1.85
C GLY A 459 11.72 26.46 -2.62
N ARG A 460 11.69 25.12 -2.74
CA ARG A 460 12.75 24.27 -3.31
C ARG A 460 12.21 23.47 -4.47
N ARG A 461 13.09 23.05 -5.37
CA ARG A 461 12.73 22.15 -6.48
C ARG A 461 13.22 20.74 -6.22
N PHE A 462 12.41 19.77 -6.57
CA PHE A 462 12.76 18.37 -6.62
C PHE A 462 12.39 17.83 -8.02
N PRO A 463 13.24 17.03 -8.67
CA PRO A 463 12.91 16.47 -9.96
C PRO A 463 11.82 15.40 -9.80
N PHE A 464 10.80 15.47 -10.64
CA PHE A 464 9.77 14.44 -10.80
C PHE A 464 8.98 14.04 -9.54
N PRO A 465 8.49 14.98 -8.69
CA PRO A 465 7.61 14.58 -7.60
C PRO A 465 6.27 14.12 -8.16
N LYS A 466 5.70 13.06 -7.59
CA LYS A 466 4.34 12.61 -7.93
C LYS A 466 3.30 13.68 -7.56
N SER A 467 2.18 13.71 -8.31
CA SER A 467 1.04 14.49 -7.88
C SER A 467 0.52 13.98 -6.54
N LEU A 468 0.37 14.88 -5.56
CA LEU A 468 -0.22 14.57 -4.26
C LEU A 468 -1.60 13.92 -4.41
N TYR A 469 -2.40 14.47 -5.30
CA TYR A 469 -3.79 14.04 -5.51
C TYR A 469 -3.87 12.68 -6.22
N ALA A 470 -2.93 12.36 -7.11
CA ALA A 470 -2.85 11.03 -7.73
C ALA A 470 -2.53 9.94 -6.70
N VAL A 471 -1.60 10.23 -5.77
CA VAL A 471 -1.26 9.30 -4.68
C VAL A 471 -2.43 9.16 -3.70
N GLU A 472 -3.08 10.27 -3.35
CA GLU A 472 -4.25 10.31 -2.48
C GLU A 472 -5.40 9.47 -3.06
N ASP A 473 -5.77 9.69 -4.34
CA ASP A 473 -6.84 8.93 -5.01
C ASP A 473 -6.49 7.44 -5.10
N THR A 474 -5.23 7.11 -5.42
CA THR A 474 -4.79 5.72 -5.49
C THR A 474 -4.92 5.01 -4.15
N LEU A 475 -4.47 5.63 -3.06
CA LEU A 475 -4.60 5.08 -1.71
C LEU A 475 -6.06 4.98 -1.27
N ARG A 476 -6.88 6.00 -1.58
CA ARG A 476 -8.30 6.04 -1.21
C ARG A 476 -9.06 4.80 -1.66
N PHE A 477 -8.76 4.23 -2.83
CA PHE A 477 -9.42 3.02 -3.32
C PHE A 477 -9.22 1.80 -2.43
N PHE A 478 -8.19 1.78 -1.59
CA PHE A 478 -7.81 0.60 -0.80
C PHE A 478 -7.87 0.81 0.71
N VAL A 479 -7.77 2.06 1.17
CA VAL A 479 -7.71 2.35 2.60
C VAL A 479 -8.82 3.27 3.10
N LYS A 480 -9.80 3.65 2.25
CA LYS A 480 -10.94 4.49 2.66
C LYS A 480 -11.68 3.88 3.84
N ASP A 481 -11.97 2.58 3.79
CA ASP A 481 -12.71 1.87 4.81
C ASP A 481 -11.82 1.28 5.91
N LYS A 482 -10.53 1.68 5.94
CA LYS A 482 -9.53 1.30 6.94
C LYS A 482 -8.97 2.56 7.63
N PRO A 483 -9.70 3.15 8.60
CA PRO A 483 -9.30 4.43 9.21
C PRO A 483 -8.03 4.33 10.07
N GLU A 484 -7.56 3.14 10.40
CA GLU A 484 -6.34 2.89 11.17
C GLU A 484 -5.25 2.18 10.36
N ALA A 485 -5.35 2.16 9.02
CA ALA A 485 -4.42 1.47 8.15
C ALA A 485 -2.96 1.92 8.33
N ILE A 486 -2.04 0.97 8.25
CA ILE A 486 -0.60 1.22 8.21
C ILE A 486 -0.13 1.20 6.77
N ILE A 487 0.39 2.33 6.31
CA ILE A 487 0.89 2.52 4.95
C ILE A 487 2.41 2.57 4.97
N LEU A 488 3.08 1.83 4.08
CA LEU A 488 4.53 1.83 3.93
C LEU A 488 4.92 2.36 2.55
N ASP A 489 5.89 3.28 2.52
CA ASP A 489 6.56 3.74 1.31
C ASP A 489 8.08 3.63 1.50
N PHE A 490 8.69 2.61 0.87
CA PHE A 490 10.14 2.40 0.99
C PHE A 490 10.95 2.96 -0.20
N PHE A 491 10.30 3.80 -1.01
CA PHE A 491 10.91 4.71 -1.98
C PHE A 491 10.33 6.12 -1.83
N ALA A 492 10.24 6.60 -0.61
CA ALA A 492 9.46 7.79 -0.24
C ALA A 492 9.87 9.08 -0.98
N GLY A 493 11.12 9.20 -1.44
CA GLY A 493 11.60 10.30 -2.26
C GLY A 493 11.23 11.65 -1.65
N SER A 494 10.27 12.36 -2.24
CA SER A 494 9.83 13.66 -1.71
C SER A 494 8.80 13.59 -0.57
N GLY A 495 8.38 12.41 -0.08
CA GLY A 495 7.41 12.25 1.00
C GLY A 495 5.94 12.51 0.58
N THR A 496 5.61 12.23 -0.68
CA THR A 496 4.24 12.46 -1.21
C THR A 496 3.23 11.54 -0.54
N THR A 497 3.58 10.29 -0.30
CA THR A 497 2.70 9.28 0.31
C THR A 497 2.27 9.67 1.71
N ALA A 498 3.21 10.07 2.58
CA ALA A 498 2.87 10.53 3.93
C ALA A 498 1.93 11.74 3.89
N HIS A 499 2.18 12.69 2.99
CA HIS A 499 1.33 13.87 2.82
C HIS A 499 -0.09 13.49 2.33
N ALA A 500 -0.21 12.51 1.42
CA ALA A 500 -1.50 11.99 0.96
C ALA A 500 -2.28 11.30 2.10
N VAL A 501 -1.59 10.53 2.96
CA VAL A 501 -2.21 9.89 4.13
C VAL A 501 -2.74 10.92 5.13
N MET A 502 -2.01 12.01 5.39
CA MET A 502 -2.48 13.13 6.24
C MET A 502 -3.77 13.75 5.68
N ARG A 503 -3.86 13.92 4.36
CA ARG A 503 -5.08 14.42 3.71
C ARG A 503 -6.25 13.46 3.88
N LEU A 504 -6.04 12.16 3.70
CA LEU A 504 -7.09 11.15 3.93
C LEU A 504 -7.58 11.18 5.38
N ASN A 505 -6.67 11.26 6.35
CA ASN A 505 -7.03 11.36 7.76
C ASN A 505 -7.85 12.63 8.07
N LYS A 506 -7.49 13.78 7.47
CA LYS A 506 -8.25 15.03 7.64
C LYS A 506 -9.67 14.91 7.07
N GLN A 507 -9.84 14.20 5.94
CA GLN A 507 -11.12 14.08 5.25
C GLN A 507 -12.14 13.22 6.00
N ASP A 508 -11.71 12.13 6.63
CA ASP A 508 -12.61 11.16 7.26
C ASP A 508 -12.40 11.01 8.77
N GLY A 509 -11.49 11.80 9.37
CA GLY A 509 -11.15 11.69 10.79
C GLY A 509 -10.33 10.45 11.12
N GLY A 510 -9.72 9.81 10.13
CA GLY A 510 -8.91 8.61 10.30
C GLY A 510 -7.64 8.83 11.12
N ARG A 511 -7.03 7.72 11.50
CA ARG A 511 -5.79 7.63 12.29
C ARG A 511 -4.74 6.78 11.58
N ARG A 512 -4.74 6.80 10.22
CA ARG A 512 -3.80 6.06 9.39
C ARG A 512 -2.38 6.53 9.66
N GLN A 513 -1.46 5.59 9.67
CA GLN A 513 -0.04 5.82 9.87
C GLN A 513 0.72 5.62 8.55
N CYS A 514 1.72 6.46 8.28
CA CYS A 514 2.63 6.27 7.16
C CYS A 514 4.06 6.08 7.66
N ILE A 515 4.70 4.99 7.22
CA ILE A 515 6.13 4.72 7.40
C ILE A 515 6.81 5.03 6.07
N SER A 516 7.64 6.06 6.05
CA SER A 516 8.37 6.54 4.87
C SER A 516 9.85 6.21 5.02
N VAL A 517 10.41 5.50 4.04
CA VAL A 517 11.83 5.15 4.02
C VAL A 517 12.50 5.79 2.82
N THR A 518 13.58 6.48 3.04
CA THR A 518 14.45 7.06 2.01
C THR A 518 15.86 7.16 2.51
N ASN A 519 16.85 7.01 1.64
CA ASN A 519 18.22 7.33 1.97
C ASN A 519 18.44 8.85 1.87
N ASN A 520 19.58 9.32 2.38
CA ASN A 520 19.96 10.75 2.33
C ASN A 520 20.91 11.01 1.15
N GLU A 521 20.61 10.48 -0.02
CA GLU A 521 21.46 10.63 -1.18
C GLU A 521 21.41 12.06 -1.74
N VAL A 522 22.59 12.59 -2.03
CA VAL A 522 22.79 13.89 -2.68
C VAL A 522 22.77 13.71 -4.19
N SER A 523 22.18 14.66 -4.94
CA SER A 523 22.14 14.59 -6.40
C SER A 523 23.54 14.57 -7.01
N ALA A 524 23.73 13.88 -8.15
CA ALA A 524 25.05 13.74 -8.80
C ALA A 524 25.72 15.09 -9.08
N ASP A 525 24.97 16.09 -9.51
CA ASP A 525 25.50 17.43 -9.80
C ASP A 525 25.98 18.15 -8.52
N GLU A 526 25.25 17.99 -7.41
CA GLU A 526 25.67 18.55 -6.11
C GLU A 526 26.85 17.79 -5.52
N GLN A 527 26.91 16.46 -5.66
CA GLN A 527 28.05 15.66 -5.23
C GLN A 527 29.36 16.17 -5.86
N VAL A 528 29.36 16.47 -7.17
CA VAL A 528 30.54 17.02 -7.86
C VAL A 528 30.95 18.36 -7.26
N LYS A 529 30.00 19.25 -6.93
CA LYS A 529 30.30 20.54 -6.30
C LYS A 529 30.85 20.38 -4.89
N LEU A 530 30.24 19.49 -4.10
CA LEU A 530 30.66 19.21 -2.73
C LEU A 530 32.07 18.57 -2.68
N ARG A 531 32.34 17.59 -3.57
CA ARG A 531 33.67 16.97 -3.70
C ARG A 531 34.75 18.00 -4.06
N LYS A 532 34.47 18.93 -4.99
CA LYS A 532 35.39 20.03 -5.31
C LYS A 532 35.73 20.93 -4.11
N ARG A 533 34.79 21.05 -3.15
CA ARG A 533 34.97 21.75 -1.88
C ARG A 533 35.69 20.90 -0.82
N GLY A 534 36.07 19.67 -1.15
CA GLY A 534 36.69 18.71 -0.23
C GLY A 534 35.72 18.01 0.72
N LEU A 535 34.42 18.11 0.49
CA LEU A 535 33.38 17.46 1.32
C LEU A 535 33.12 16.02 0.87
N ARG A 536 32.73 15.17 1.80
CA ARG A 536 32.47 13.75 1.64
C ARG A 536 31.13 13.37 2.31
N PRO A 537 30.50 12.22 1.98
CA PRO A 537 29.43 11.64 2.79
C PRO A 537 29.84 11.59 4.28
N ALA A 538 28.89 11.85 5.17
CA ALA A 538 29.03 12.06 6.60
C ALA A 538 29.52 13.46 7.06
N ASP A 539 30.03 14.31 6.19
CA ASP A 539 30.22 15.72 6.53
C ASP A 539 28.86 16.42 6.62
N SER A 540 28.61 17.27 7.63
CA SER A 540 27.28 17.86 7.86
C SER A 540 26.75 18.64 6.65
N GLU A 541 27.61 19.44 5.99
CA GLU A 541 27.23 20.19 4.79
C GLU A 541 26.88 19.29 3.58
N TRP A 542 27.37 18.05 3.55
CA TRP A 542 27.00 17.04 2.58
C TRP A 542 25.60 16.50 2.90
N GLU A 543 25.38 16.08 4.15
CA GLU A 543 24.14 15.48 4.59
C GLU A 543 22.96 16.45 4.51
N ASP A 544 23.18 17.73 4.78
CA ASP A 544 22.19 18.79 4.68
C ASP A 544 21.55 18.95 3.28
N LEU A 545 22.21 18.44 2.24
CA LEU A 545 21.73 18.46 0.85
C LEU A 545 21.15 17.12 0.38
N GLY A 546 21.13 16.12 1.23
CA GLY A 546 20.55 14.81 0.93
C GLY A 546 19.03 14.84 0.86
N ILE A 547 18.42 13.96 0.07
CA ILE A 547 16.97 13.96 -0.20
C ILE A 547 16.16 13.92 1.11
N CYS A 548 16.57 13.08 2.06
CA CYS A 548 15.85 12.92 3.31
C CYS A 548 15.78 14.23 4.12
N ASP A 549 16.94 14.85 4.33
CA ASP A 549 17.05 16.03 5.18
C ASP A 549 16.67 17.33 4.45
N TYR A 550 16.90 17.39 3.14
CA TYR A 550 16.63 18.57 2.34
C TYR A 550 15.19 18.66 1.82
N ILE A 551 14.52 17.54 1.57
CA ILE A 551 13.19 17.51 0.92
C ILE A 551 12.15 16.77 1.78
N THR A 552 12.40 15.49 2.15
CA THR A 552 11.38 14.61 2.73
C THR A 552 10.92 15.10 4.10
N LYS A 553 11.85 15.26 5.04
CA LYS A 553 11.56 15.75 6.40
C LYS A 553 10.94 17.15 6.37
N PRO A 554 11.52 18.16 5.65
CA PRO A 554 10.93 19.49 5.55
C PRO A 554 9.54 19.50 4.94
N ARG A 555 9.24 18.65 3.93
CA ARG A 555 7.89 18.57 3.36
C ARG A 555 6.87 18.09 4.38
N ILE A 556 7.19 17.02 5.10
CA ILE A 556 6.29 16.45 6.11
C ILE A 556 6.08 17.45 7.24
N GLN A 557 7.15 18.08 7.69
CA GLN A 557 7.09 19.13 8.71
C GLN A 557 6.26 20.33 8.24
N ALA A 558 6.46 20.79 7.01
CA ALA A 558 5.70 21.89 6.42
C ALA A 558 4.21 21.55 6.26
N ALA A 559 3.89 20.33 5.85
CA ALA A 559 2.50 19.86 5.76
C ALA A 559 1.82 19.88 7.14
N ILE A 560 2.47 19.33 8.17
CA ILE A 560 1.92 19.28 9.52
C ILE A 560 1.75 20.67 10.10
N THR A 561 2.75 21.54 9.99
CA THR A 561 2.76 22.85 10.67
C THR A 561 2.07 23.96 9.90
N GLY A 562 1.78 23.78 8.60
CA GLY A 562 1.30 24.83 7.70
C GLY A 562 2.34 25.93 7.44
N ARG A 563 3.63 25.68 7.77
CA ARG A 563 4.73 26.64 7.66
C ARG A 563 5.86 26.11 6.79
N ASN A 564 6.43 27.00 5.99
CA ASN A 564 7.61 26.68 5.19
C ASN A 564 8.87 26.53 6.09
N PRO A 565 10.01 26.08 5.55
CA PRO A 565 11.25 25.95 6.33
C PRO A 565 11.79 27.24 6.94
N GLN A 566 11.31 28.41 6.50
CA GLN A 566 11.63 29.73 7.06
C GLN A 566 10.68 30.14 8.21
N GLY A 567 9.69 29.29 8.53
CA GLY A 567 8.69 29.56 9.57
C GLY A 567 7.51 30.43 9.12
N GLU A 568 7.43 30.79 7.83
CA GLU A 568 6.34 31.59 7.28
C GLU A 568 5.14 30.71 6.93
N PRO A 569 3.88 31.20 7.08
CA PRO A 569 2.69 30.50 6.64
C PRO A 569 2.77 30.16 5.14
N ILE A 570 2.43 28.94 4.78
CA ILE A 570 2.43 28.49 3.39
C ILE A 570 1.29 29.17 2.64
N LYS A 571 1.60 29.75 1.48
CA LYS A 571 0.62 30.45 0.64
C LYS A 571 -0.10 29.47 -0.29
N GLY A 572 -1.40 29.67 -0.45
CA GLY A 572 -2.25 28.92 -1.35
C GLY A 572 -3.06 27.84 -0.64
N ASP A 573 -3.90 27.18 -1.42
CA ASP A 573 -4.89 26.22 -0.93
C ASP A 573 -4.64 24.84 -1.55
N TYR A 574 -4.97 23.79 -0.80
CA TYR A 574 -5.19 22.46 -1.37
C TYR A 574 -6.41 22.51 -2.28
N LYS A 575 -6.47 21.61 -3.26
CA LYS A 575 -7.48 21.64 -4.32
C LYS A 575 -8.19 20.29 -4.45
N PHE A 576 -9.23 20.30 -5.27
CA PHE A 576 -10.02 19.14 -5.67
C PHE A 576 -10.94 18.62 -4.56
N THR A 577 -10.71 17.43 -4.04
CA THR A 577 -11.64 16.73 -3.13
C THR A 577 -11.90 17.51 -1.84
N ASP A 578 -10.92 18.29 -1.40
CA ASP A 578 -10.96 18.98 -0.12
C ASP A 578 -10.13 20.27 -0.23
N GLU A 579 -10.83 21.42 -0.30
CA GLU A 579 -10.20 22.72 -0.50
C GLU A 579 -10.08 23.46 0.84
N PHE A 580 -8.85 23.67 1.30
CA PHE A 580 -8.54 24.43 2.49
C PHE A 580 -7.14 25.03 2.39
N SER A 581 -6.86 26.05 3.21
CA SER A 581 -5.57 26.74 3.20
C SER A 581 -4.43 25.82 3.63
N MET A 582 -3.33 25.80 2.88
CA MET A 582 -2.13 25.05 3.26
C MET A 582 -1.53 25.53 4.58
N ALA A 583 -1.79 26.79 4.96
CA ALA A 583 -1.34 27.37 6.23
C ALA A 583 -2.05 26.79 7.47
N GLU A 584 -3.17 26.08 7.30
CA GLU A 584 -3.86 25.42 8.41
C GLU A 584 -3.05 24.24 8.94
N GLY A 585 -2.29 23.55 8.06
CA GLY A 585 -1.58 22.33 8.39
C GLY A 585 -2.50 21.14 8.65
N PHE A 586 -1.89 20.08 9.20
CA PHE A 586 -2.59 18.84 9.57
C PHE A 586 -2.42 18.55 11.08
N GLU A 587 -3.48 18.05 11.70
CA GLU A 587 -3.45 17.54 13.08
C GLU A 587 -2.81 16.15 13.13
N GLU A 588 -1.51 16.08 12.83
CA GLU A 588 -0.73 14.87 12.74
C GLU A 588 0.63 15.05 13.43
N SER A 589 1.29 13.94 13.77
CA SER A 589 2.63 13.96 14.35
C SER A 589 3.57 13.08 13.51
N ALA A 590 4.84 13.47 13.45
CA ALA A 590 5.87 12.67 12.76
C ALA A 590 7.18 12.64 13.55
N LEU A 591 7.82 11.48 13.60
CA LEU A 591 9.16 11.26 14.14
C LEU A 591 10.12 10.89 13.02
N PHE A 592 11.33 11.44 13.11
CA PHE A 592 12.38 11.28 12.11
C PHE A 592 13.53 10.49 12.71
N PHE A 593 13.97 9.44 12.00
CA PHE A 593 15.04 8.56 12.45
C PHE A 593 16.11 8.38 11.40
N THR A 594 17.31 8.03 11.84
CA THR A 594 18.39 7.51 11.00
C THR A 594 18.70 6.09 11.44
N LEU A 595 18.77 5.16 10.47
CA LEU A 595 19.16 3.78 10.68
C LEU A 595 20.59 3.68 11.15
N THR A 596 20.84 2.89 12.18
CA THR A 596 22.17 2.56 12.70
C THR A 596 22.39 1.05 12.71
N TYR A 597 23.64 0.63 12.85
CA TYR A 597 24.03 -0.78 12.80
C TYR A 597 24.77 -1.12 14.09
N GLU A 598 24.14 -1.95 14.92
CA GLU A 598 24.68 -2.31 16.22
C GLU A 598 25.51 -3.61 16.15
N SER A 599 26.38 -3.82 17.10
CA SER A 599 27.05 -5.11 17.20
C SER A 599 26.20 -6.11 17.98
N PRO A 600 26.18 -7.41 17.60
CA PRO A 600 25.41 -8.43 18.33
C PRO A 600 25.81 -8.50 19.81
N LEU A 601 27.08 -8.26 20.14
CA LEU A 601 27.56 -8.21 21.51
C LEU A 601 26.99 -7.00 22.28
N ALA A 602 26.86 -5.83 21.64
CA ALA A 602 26.24 -4.67 22.30
C ALA A 602 24.77 -4.91 22.59
N VAL A 603 24.05 -5.55 21.66
CA VAL A 603 22.65 -5.95 21.85
C VAL A 603 22.52 -6.96 22.99
N LYS A 604 23.27 -8.05 22.94
CA LYS A 604 23.24 -9.12 23.94
C LYS A 604 23.55 -8.65 25.38
N HIS A 605 24.40 -7.62 25.51
CA HIS A 605 24.78 -7.06 26.82
C HIS A 605 24.01 -5.79 27.20
N ASN A 606 22.83 -5.55 26.64
CA ASN A 606 21.95 -4.40 26.92
C ASN A 606 22.61 -3.02 26.73
N ARG A 607 23.66 -2.94 25.90
CA ARG A 607 24.38 -1.67 25.62
C ARG A 607 23.81 -0.91 24.44
N ALA A 608 22.90 -1.52 23.70
CA ALA A 608 22.25 -0.94 22.52
C ALA A 608 20.80 -0.47 22.80
N PHE A 609 20.34 -0.49 24.05
CA PHE A 609 18.93 -0.21 24.41
C PHE A 609 18.41 1.08 23.79
N VAL A 610 19.14 2.20 23.91
CA VAL A 610 18.74 3.52 23.37
C VAL A 610 18.56 3.47 21.83
N LYS A 611 19.28 2.60 21.13
CA LYS A 611 19.18 2.44 19.68
C LYS A 611 18.06 1.48 19.28
N ILE A 612 17.73 0.53 20.15
CA ILE A 612 16.63 -0.44 19.93
C ILE A 612 15.29 0.14 20.41
N ALA A 613 15.28 1.02 21.41
CA ALA A 613 14.08 1.60 21.97
C ALA A 613 13.08 2.18 20.95
N PRO A 614 13.50 2.92 19.89
CA PRO A 614 12.57 3.36 18.86
C PRO A 614 11.96 2.20 18.05
N ILE A 615 12.67 1.08 17.89
CA ILE A 615 12.17 -0.12 17.21
C ILE A 615 11.08 -0.79 18.05
N LEU A 616 11.22 -0.82 19.38
CA LEU A 616 10.20 -1.31 20.30
C LEU A 616 8.95 -0.45 20.26
N TRP A 617 9.12 0.87 20.24
CA TRP A 617 8.03 1.83 20.11
C TRP A 617 7.28 1.67 18.77
N LEU A 618 8.00 1.49 17.65
CA LEU A 618 7.41 1.20 16.35
C LEU A 618 6.58 -0.09 16.36
N ARG A 619 7.11 -1.17 16.96
CA ARG A 619 6.41 -2.46 17.08
C ARG A 619 5.13 -2.35 17.92
N ALA A 620 5.10 -1.45 18.88
CA ALA A 620 3.95 -1.16 19.76
C ALA A 620 2.95 -0.16 19.16
N GLY A 621 3.05 0.17 17.86
CA GLY A 621 2.10 1.00 17.15
C GLY A 621 2.43 2.49 17.07
N ALA A 622 3.67 2.89 17.41
CA ALA A 622 4.20 4.25 17.27
C ALA A 622 3.34 5.34 17.96
N ARG A 623 2.86 5.04 19.17
CA ARG A 623 2.05 5.97 19.98
C ARG A 623 2.79 6.36 21.25
N GLY A 624 2.59 7.63 21.64
CA GLY A 624 3.17 8.17 22.86
C GLY A 624 4.69 8.28 22.85
N ARG A 625 5.29 8.30 24.01
CA ARG A 625 6.74 8.51 24.17
C ARG A 625 7.57 7.26 23.93
N ILE A 626 8.82 7.46 23.51
CA ILE A 626 9.83 6.41 23.42
C ILE A 626 10.49 6.24 24.80
N ILE A 627 10.57 5.00 25.32
CA ILE A 627 11.27 4.67 26.55
C ILE A 627 12.77 4.57 26.24
N ASN A 628 13.51 5.63 26.49
CA ASN A 628 14.96 5.69 26.24
C ASN A 628 15.82 5.22 27.42
N SER A 629 15.22 5.08 28.62
CA SER A 629 15.91 4.69 29.85
C SER A 629 14.90 4.06 30.81
N LEU A 630 15.35 3.04 31.55
CA LEU A 630 14.52 2.35 32.55
C LEU A 630 14.69 2.91 33.97
N GLY A 631 15.59 3.89 34.14
CA GLY A 631 15.85 4.51 35.45
C GLY A 631 16.42 3.53 36.49
N SER A 632 16.31 3.89 37.75
CA SER A 632 16.79 3.06 38.87
C SER A 632 15.87 1.90 39.25
N ARG A 633 14.61 1.93 38.80
CA ARG A 633 13.63 0.87 39.05
C ARG A 633 13.82 -0.34 38.11
N GLY A 634 14.53 -0.16 36.98
CA GLY A 634 14.73 -1.19 36.00
C GLY A 634 13.46 -1.55 35.22
N TRP A 635 12.45 -0.67 35.21
CA TRP A 635 11.28 -0.79 34.36
C TRP A 635 10.65 0.59 34.08
N GLU A 636 9.89 0.68 33.02
CA GLU A 636 9.21 1.90 32.57
C GLU A 636 7.95 1.56 31.76
N ILE A 637 6.89 2.37 31.93
CA ILE A 637 5.62 2.22 31.23
C ILE A 637 5.34 3.48 30.40
N ALA A 638 5.15 3.32 29.09
CA ALA A 638 4.68 4.34 28.17
C ALA A 638 3.21 4.14 27.82
N GLU A 639 2.68 4.92 26.90
CA GLU A 639 1.26 4.95 26.56
C GLU A 639 0.79 3.67 25.85
N SER A 640 1.67 3.03 25.05
CA SER A 640 1.32 1.83 24.24
C SER A 640 2.11 0.58 24.63
N TYR A 641 3.21 0.72 25.39
CA TYR A 641 4.06 -0.40 25.75
C TYR A 641 4.82 -0.16 27.06
N ALA A 642 5.36 -1.24 27.61
CA ALA A 642 6.23 -1.18 28.78
C ALA A 642 7.49 -2.04 28.58
N VAL A 643 8.53 -1.75 29.35
CA VAL A 643 9.77 -2.53 29.41
C VAL A 643 10.09 -2.88 30.85
N LEU A 644 10.31 -4.15 31.11
CA LEU A 644 10.68 -4.69 32.43
C LEU A 644 12.03 -5.41 32.33
N GLU A 645 13.05 -4.88 32.99
CA GLU A 645 14.38 -5.49 33.11
C GLU A 645 14.59 -6.07 34.52
N ASN A 646 14.21 -5.34 35.54
CA ASN A 646 14.33 -5.82 36.93
C ASN A 646 13.11 -6.65 37.34
N ILE A 647 13.18 -7.96 37.12
CA ILE A 647 12.09 -8.89 37.48
C ILE A 647 11.85 -8.96 38.98
N SER A 648 12.82 -8.60 39.84
CA SER A 648 12.64 -8.58 41.30
C SER A 648 11.62 -7.52 41.73
N ASP A 649 11.40 -6.48 40.93
CA ASP A 649 10.40 -5.42 41.16
C ASP A 649 9.10 -5.62 40.37
N ALA A 650 8.84 -6.83 39.87
CA ALA A 650 7.69 -7.14 39.03
C ALA A 650 6.34 -6.83 39.71
N GLU A 651 6.22 -6.98 41.04
CA GLU A 651 4.98 -6.67 41.78
C GLU A 651 4.62 -5.18 41.63
N ALA A 652 5.56 -4.29 41.88
CA ALA A 652 5.35 -2.84 41.74
C ALA A 652 5.09 -2.44 40.28
N PHE A 653 5.72 -3.14 39.34
CA PHE A 653 5.46 -2.96 37.92
C PHE A 653 4.02 -3.34 37.54
N PHE A 654 3.51 -4.50 38.00
CA PHE A 654 2.14 -4.94 37.71
C PHE A 654 1.10 -4.02 38.40
N GLU A 655 1.39 -3.53 39.58
CA GLU A 655 0.53 -2.56 40.28
C GLU A 655 0.35 -1.28 39.43
N GLU A 656 1.44 -0.71 38.93
CA GLU A 656 1.38 0.48 38.06
C GLU A 656 0.78 0.18 36.70
N LEU A 657 1.09 -0.97 36.10
CA LEU A 657 0.55 -1.41 34.81
C LEU A 657 -0.98 -1.55 34.84
N SER A 658 -1.52 -2.08 35.97
CA SER A 658 -2.98 -2.27 36.14
C SER A 658 -3.77 -0.96 36.13
N GLN A 659 -3.11 0.17 36.41
CA GLN A 659 -3.70 1.52 36.41
C GLN A 659 -3.60 2.22 35.06
N ARG A 660 -3.01 1.56 34.03
CA ARG A 660 -2.76 2.12 32.70
C ARG A 660 -3.62 1.40 31.68
N ASP A 661 -4.51 2.15 31.04
CA ASP A 661 -5.21 1.67 29.86
C ASP A 661 -4.34 1.91 28.61
N GLY A 662 -4.38 0.97 27.63
CA GLY A 662 -3.75 1.14 26.31
C GLY A 662 -2.38 0.48 26.13
N VAL A 663 -1.77 -0.11 27.16
CA VAL A 663 -0.52 -0.87 27.04
C VAL A 663 -0.79 -2.23 26.39
N GLY A 664 -0.44 -2.36 25.13
CA GLY A 664 -0.65 -3.60 24.34
C GLY A 664 0.54 -4.55 24.33
N THR A 665 1.74 -4.10 24.72
CA THR A 665 2.96 -4.91 24.65
C THR A 665 3.85 -4.67 25.87
N VAL A 666 4.34 -5.74 26.47
CA VAL A 666 5.37 -5.68 27.52
C VAL A 666 6.62 -6.42 27.04
N TYR A 667 7.73 -5.68 26.99
CA TYR A 667 9.05 -6.25 26.68
C TYR A 667 9.73 -6.66 27.98
N VAL A 668 10.09 -7.93 28.08
CA VAL A 668 10.74 -8.52 29.27
C VAL A 668 12.19 -8.85 28.94
N VAL A 669 13.10 -8.24 29.68
CA VAL A 669 14.56 -8.48 29.54
C VAL A 669 14.96 -9.59 30.49
N THR A 670 15.09 -10.81 29.99
CA THR A 670 15.54 -11.95 30.79
C THR A 670 16.06 -13.07 29.91
N ASP A 671 17.07 -13.78 30.40
CA ASP A 671 17.57 -15.03 29.79
C ASP A 671 16.94 -16.29 30.44
N ASP A 672 16.14 -16.11 31.51
CA ASP A 672 15.48 -17.19 32.24
C ASP A 672 14.06 -17.41 31.71
N ASP A 673 13.80 -18.62 31.20
CA ASP A 673 12.49 -19.04 30.68
C ASP A 673 11.41 -19.06 31.77
N ALA A 674 11.76 -19.50 33.00
CA ALA A 674 10.80 -19.56 34.08
C ALA A 674 10.37 -18.16 34.54
N ALA A 675 11.32 -17.22 34.63
CA ALA A 675 11.05 -15.83 34.96
C ALA A 675 10.20 -15.16 33.86
N TYR A 676 10.50 -15.40 32.58
CA TYR A 676 9.68 -14.90 31.48
C TYR A 676 8.25 -15.42 31.55
N GLN A 677 8.06 -16.73 31.76
CA GLN A 677 6.74 -17.33 31.84
C GLN A 677 5.94 -16.86 33.06
N MET A 678 6.61 -16.57 34.19
CA MET A 678 5.98 -15.98 35.36
C MET A 678 5.40 -14.60 35.04
N VAL A 679 6.21 -13.72 34.45
CA VAL A 679 5.76 -12.38 34.01
C VAL A 679 4.62 -12.48 33.00
N ALA A 680 4.76 -13.33 31.99
CA ALA A 680 3.77 -13.45 30.93
C ALA A 680 2.39 -13.92 31.41
N ARG A 681 2.32 -14.72 32.48
CA ARG A 681 1.07 -15.22 33.08
C ARG A 681 0.32 -14.15 33.90
N GLU A 682 1.05 -13.21 34.48
CA GLU A 682 0.48 -12.13 35.29
C GLU A 682 0.00 -10.94 34.48
N LEU A 683 0.34 -10.89 33.16
CA LEU A 683 -0.08 -9.81 32.28
C LEU A 683 -1.58 -9.91 31.96
N PRO A 684 -2.27 -8.77 31.74
CA PRO A 684 -3.64 -8.74 31.25
C PRO A 684 -3.80 -9.50 29.93
N GLU A 685 -4.95 -10.19 29.70
CA GLU A 685 -5.22 -10.99 28.48
C GLU A 685 -5.02 -10.24 27.16
N ARG A 686 -5.07 -8.91 27.16
CA ARG A 686 -4.89 -8.05 25.97
C ARG A 686 -3.45 -7.61 25.74
N THR A 687 -2.52 -8.04 26.58
CA THR A 687 -1.12 -7.57 26.57
C THR A 687 -0.20 -8.68 26.09
N ASP A 688 0.52 -8.45 25.01
CA ASP A 688 1.52 -9.37 24.49
C ASP A 688 2.82 -9.28 25.29
N ALA A 689 3.31 -10.41 25.79
CA ALA A 689 4.67 -10.52 26.33
C ALA A 689 5.68 -10.78 25.22
N VAL A 690 6.73 -9.99 25.18
CA VAL A 690 7.83 -10.17 24.21
C VAL A 690 9.15 -10.24 24.96
N ARG A 691 9.88 -11.36 24.80
CA ARG A 691 11.22 -11.51 25.37
C ARG A 691 12.20 -10.66 24.55
N LEU A 692 12.65 -9.57 25.15
CA LEU A 692 13.56 -8.63 24.50
C LEU A 692 14.95 -9.26 24.33
N TYR A 693 15.68 -8.81 23.33
CA TYR A 693 16.97 -9.27 22.83
C TYR A 693 16.94 -10.67 22.20
N GLU A 694 16.35 -11.68 22.81
CA GLU A 694 16.23 -13.00 22.17
C GLU A 694 15.37 -12.91 20.89
N SER A 695 14.15 -12.37 20.99
CA SER A 695 13.26 -12.20 19.83
C SER A 695 13.87 -11.31 18.75
N TYR A 696 14.58 -10.27 19.16
CA TYR A 696 15.28 -9.37 18.24
C TYR A 696 16.42 -10.10 17.51
N LEU A 697 17.31 -10.76 18.24
CA LEU A 697 18.44 -11.50 17.64
C LEU A 697 17.97 -12.64 16.75
N GLN A 698 16.99 -13.42 17.20
CA GLN A 698 16.40 -14.53 16.41
C GLN A 698 15.81 -14.05 15.10
N ASN A 699 15.09 -12.90 15.09
CA ASN A 699 14.52 -12.39 13.84
C ASN A 699 15.59 -12.13 12.78
N PHE A 700 16.72 -11.53 13.15
CA PHE A 700 17.77 -11.20 12.21
C PHE A 700 18.67 -12.39 11.85
N GLU A 701 18.77 -13.41 12.71
CA GLU A 701 19.43 -14.68 12.39
C GLU A 701 18.61 -15.52 11.40
N ILE A 702 17.28 -15.56 11.55
CA ILE A 702 16.37 -16.29 10.65
C ILE A 702 16.35 -15.67 9.25
N ASN A 703 16.35 -14.34 9.14
CA ASN A 703 16.32 -13.67 7.85
C ASN A 703 17.53 -13.98 6.97
N GLN A 704 18.70 -14.28 7.57
CA GLN A 704 19.88 -14.74 6.84
C GLN A 704 19.67 -16.10 6.14
N GLY A 705 18.89 -17.00 6.74
CA GLY A 705 18.58 -18.32 6.18
C GLY A 705 17.56 -18.30 5.03
N MET A 706 16.77 -17.26 4.89
CA MET A 706 15.74 -17.14 3.84
C MET A 706 16.30 -16.60 2.51
N MET A 707 17.48 -16.00 2.51
CA MET A 707 18.11 -15.39 1.33
C MET A 707 19.14 -16.32 0.61
N LEU A 708 19.44 -17.47 1.17
CA LEU A 708 20.25 -18.53 0.54
C LEU A 708 19.37 -19.51 -0.22
#